data_3f6be8d67fc3cc1259abe4332d7c4c52
#
_entry.id   3f6be8d67fc3cc1259abe4332d7c4c52
#
_cell.length_a   1.000
_cell.length_b   1.000
_cell.length_c   1.000
_cell.angle_alpha   90.00
_cell.angle_beta   90.00
_cell.angle_gamma   90.00
#
_symmetry.space_group_name_H-M   'P 1'
#
loop_
_entity.id
_entity.type
_entity.pdbx_description
1 polymer ?
#
loop_
_entity_poly.entity_id
_entity_poly.type
_entity_poly.pdbx_seq_one_letter_code
_entity_poly.pdbx_strand_id
1 'polypeptide(L)'
;MGIATEEDDPFEDQRERTENAMRRLFAEYGRENAFSFAVGTLTSLVARMLDLLPPLLLGIAIDSVIRQNQPFGLAFVPQAWLPTTQDGQFWLLAGLIAFAFFGGAGFHYGRNWGWNAFSQNIQHQVRTDTYDKMQRLNMEFFADKQTGEMMSVLSNDVNRLEQFLNGGMNSVFRLAAMVVGISVVMFATNWQLAIIALLPVPLIGLFTYYFVKKIQPKYAEVRSTVGEMNSRLENNLGGIQVIKSTNTEGYESDRVDDVSQSYYDAQWGAIDLRIKFFPTLRVIAGIGFVATFIVGGFWVLNGPFWLFTQDLSAGLFVAFILYTQRFIWPMAQFGQIINMYQRARASAERIFGLMDEPSRLEEDPNAEDLAVTEGHVEYDDVSFGYESERGESGSTVEDISFDVPGGDTVALVGPTGAGKSTVLKLFLRMYDVNEGEIRIDGQDIDGVTLSSLRKSIGYVSQNSYLFYGTVKENISYGSFDATDEEIIEAAKAAEAHEFIQNLPDGYDTMAGERGVKLSGGQRQRITIARAILKDPEILVLDEATSDVDTETEMLIQRSLDRLTADRTTFAIAHRLSSIKDADQIVVLEDGRVRERGTHDALIEEGGLYANLWAVQAGEIDELPQEFIDRASQRQARTEAEASDD
;
A
#
# COMPACT_ATOMS: atom_id res chain seq x y z
N MET A 1 -9.01 9.20 -7.15
CA MET A 1 -8.53 8.33 -6.08
C MET A 1 -9.72 8.05 -5.16
N GLY A 2 -10.55 7.06 -5.56
CA GLY A 2 -11.76 6.66 -4.86
C GLY A 2 -11.40 6.19 -3.45
N ILE A 3 -12.09 6.73 -2.46
CA ILE A 3 -12.11 6.12 -1.14
C ILE A 3 -13.20 5.06 -1.26
N ALA A 4 -12.78 3.79 -1.47
CA ALA A 4 -13.67 2.65 -1.41
C ALA A 4 -14.60 2.79 -0.20
N THR A 5 -15.85 2.52 -0.37
CA THR A 5 -16.82 2.35 0.71
C THR A 5 -16.37 1.15 1.55
N GLU A 6 -16.79 1.01 2.80
CA GLU A 6 -16.43 -0.16 3.63
C GLU A 6 -16.84 -1.50 2.98
N GLU A 7 -17.72 -1.49 1.98
CA GLU A 7 -18.17 -2.65 1.20
C GLU A 7 -17.22 -3.02 0.04
N ASP A 8 -16.22 -2.19 -0.30
CA ASP A 8 -15.28 -2.40 -1.41
C ASP A 8 -13.82 -2.33 -0.94
N ASP A 9 -13.49 -2.67 0.31
CA ASP A 9 -12.10 -2.73 0.77
C ASP A 9 -11.48 -4.08 0.35
N PRO A 10 -10.60 -4.11 -0.67
CA PRO A 10 -10.03 -5.35 -1.21
C PRO A 10 -9.19 -6.14 -0.18
N PHE A 11 -9.00 -5.59 1.02
CA PHE A 11 -8.30 -6.21 2.14
C PHE A 11 -9.21 -6.41 3.36
N GLU A 12 -10.55 -6.49 3.18
CA GLU A 12 -11.49 -6.61 4.29
C GLU A 12 -11.27 -7.92 5.06
N ASP A 13 -11.15 -9.05 4.36
CA ASP A 13 -10.88 -10.37 4.95
C ASP A 13 -9.59 -10.39 5.76
N GLN A 14 -8.52 -9.77 5.23
CA GLN A 14 -7.24 -9.66 5.90
C GLN A 14 -7.32 -8.78 7.14
N ARG A 15 -8.13 -7.72 7.11
CA ARG A 15 -8.38 -6.83 8.26
C ARG A 15 -9.11 -7.54 9.38
N GLU A 16 -10.15 -8.31 9.07
CA GLU A 16 -10.95 -9.03 10.08
C GLU A 16 -10.14 -10.09 10.81
N ARG A 17 -9.18 -10.72 10.14
CA ARG A 17 -8.27 -11.73 10.74
C ARG A 17 -7.25 -11.12 11.71
N THR A 18 -7.01 -9.81 11.64
CA THR A 18 -5.94 -9.15 12.40
C THR A 18 -6.45 -8.54 13.69
N GLU A 19 -6.25 -9.22 14.81
CA GLU A 19 -6.57 -8.68 16.13
C GLU A 19 -5.45 -7.79 16.68
N ASN A 20 -5.80 -6.65 17.28
CA ASN A 20 -4.86 -5.79 18.02
C ASN A 20 -3.66 -5.28 17.23
N ALA A 21 -3.82 -4.95 15.94
CA ALA A 21 -2.76 -4.49 15.04
C ALA A 21 -1.87 -3.38 15.62
N MET A 22 -2.47 -2.39 16.30
CA MET A 22 -1.70 -1.32 16.94
C MET A 22 -0.81 -1.82 18.09
N ARG A 23 -1.28 -2.80 18.88
CA ARG A 23 -0.45 -3.40 19.94
C ARG A 23 0.72 -4.16 19.35
N ARG A 24 0.49 -4.88 18.24
CA ARG A 24 1.53 -5.59 17.49
C ARG A 24 2.57 -4.63 16.94
N LEU A 25 2.17 -3.51 16.34
CA LEU A 25 3.07 -2.46 15.86
C LEU A 25 4.05 -2.00 16.94
N PHE A 26 3.55 -1.75 18.17
CA PHE A 26 4.41 -1.34 19.27
C PHE A 26 5.25 -2.48 19.85
N ALA A 27 4.76 -3.73 19.82
CA ALA A 27 5.50 -4.86 20.36
C ALA A 27 6.67 -5.28 19.47
N GLU A 28 6.47 -5.31 18.15
CA GLU A 28 7.46 -5.71 17.16
C GLU A 28 8.42 -4.55 16.84
N TYR A 29 7.91 -3.44 16.33
CA TYR A 29 8.73 -2.32 15.85
C TYR A 29 9.03 -1.27 16.91
N GLY A 30 8.10 -1.04 17.85
CA GLY A 30 8.28 -0.04 18.90
C GLY A 30 9.36 -0.42 19.88
N ARG A 31 9.55 -1.70 20.17
CA ARG A 31 10.57 -2.21 21.10
C ARG A 31 11.99 -1.99 20.57
N GLU A 32 12.20 -2.21 19.29
CA GLU A 32 13.50 -1.97 18.65
C GLU A 32 13.88 -0.50 18.63
N ASN A 33 12.88 0.40 18.56
CA ASN A 33 13.04 1.84 18.53
C ASN A 33 12.82 2.50 19.90
N ALA A 34 12.93 1.75 21.00
CA ALA A 34 12.65 2.21 22.38
C ALA A 34 13.49 3.42 22.82
N PHE A 35 14.72 3.54 22.33
CA PHE A 35 15.59 4.69 22.66
C PHE A 35 15.00 6.00 22.13
N SER A 36 14.62 6.06 20.84
CA SER A 36 14.01 7.24 20.23
C SER A 36 12.67 7.59 20.88
N PHE A 37 11.86 6.57 21.21
CA PHE A 37 10.63 6.73 21.97
C PHE A 37 10.85 7.33 23.35
N ALA A 38 11.84 6.82 24.11
CA ALA A 38 12.19 7.31 25.45
C ALA A 38 12.67 8.77 25.39
N VAL A 39 13.56 9.09 24.44
CA VAL A 39 14.03 10.47 24.23
C VAL A 39 12.84 11.38 23.90
N GLY A 40 11.99 11.00 22.94
CA GLY A 40 10.80 11.77 22.56
C GLY A 40 9.86 12.03 23.75
N THR A 41 9.59 11.00 24.54
CA THR A 41 8.66 11.07 25.69
C THR A 41 9.24 11.86 26.85
N LEU A 42 10.48 11.57 27.28
CA LEU A 42 11.11 12.25 28.41
C LEU A 42 11.32 13.74 28.12
N THR A 43 11.84 14.06 26.94
CA THR A 43 12.03 15.46 26.55
C THR A 43 10.69 16.19 26.36
N SER A 44 9.63 15.49 25.90
CA SER A 44 8.27 16.05 25.90
C SER A 44 7.81 16.43 27.29
N LEU A 45 7.98 15.54 28.26
CA LEU A 45 7.54 15.78 29.64
C LEU A 45 8.30 16.98 30.24
N VAL A 46 9.62 17.00 30.12
CA VAL A 46 10.46 18.12 30.64
C VAL A 46 10.10 19.44 29.95
N ALA A 47 9.97 19.44 28.60
CA ALA A 47 9.56 20.63 27.87
C ALA A 47 8.23 21.18 28.38
N ARG A 48 7.25 20.32 28.65
CA ARG A 48 5.94 20.74 29.17
C ARG A 48 6.00 21.23 30.61
N MET A 49 6.83 20.63 31.45
CA MET A 49 7.07 21.16 32.79
C MET A 49 7.68 22.58 32.75
N LEU A 50 8.63 22.79 31.86
CA LEU A 50 9.23 24.13 31.67
C LEU A 50 8.19 25.14 31.10
N ASP A 51 7.31 24.72 30.21
CA ASP A 51 6.20 25.57 29.68
C ASP A 51 5.22 26.02 30.77
N LEU A 52 5.10 25.27 31.88
CA LEU A 52 4.22 25.63 32.99
C LEU A 52 4.84 26.65 33.96
N LEU A 53 6.16 26.80 33.97
CA LEU A 53 6.84 27.67 34.93
C LEU A 53 6.58 29.18 34.74
N PRO A 54 6.61 29.76 33.54
CA PRO A 54 6.52 31.21 33.35
C PRO A 54 5.30 31.88 34.01
N PRO A 55 4.06 31.36 33.91
CA PRO A 55 2.92 31.96 34.62
C PRO A 55 3.06 31.96 36.16
N LEU A 56 3.59 30.85 36.70
CA LEU A 56 3.81 30.71 38.15
C LEU A 56 4.90 31.68 38.64
N LEU A 57 6.04 31.73 37.93
CA LEU A 57 7.15 32.63 38.27
C LEU A 57 6.73 34.10 38.13
N LEU A 58 5.90 34.43 37.15
CA LEU A 58 5.34 35.78 37.01
C LEU A 58 4.44 36.12 38.22
N GLY A 59 3.62 35.16 38.66
CA GLY A 59 2.80 35.32 39.86
C GLY A 59 3.65 35.63 41.10
N ILE A 60 4.73 34.85 41.33
CA ILE A 60 5.69 35.09 42.43
C ILE A 60 6.36 36.45 42.28
N ALA A 61 6.74 36.85 41.07
CA ALA A 61 7.34 38.18 40.82
C ALA A 61 6.40 39.32 41.24
N ILE A 62 5.13 39.21 40.92
CA ILE A 62 4.12 40.22 41.28
C ILE A 62 3.95 40.32 42.79
N ASP A 63 3.80 39.17 43.45
CA ASP A 63 3.48 39.15 44.89
C ASP A 63 4.66 39.48 45.78
N SER A 64 5.83 38.88 45.52
CA SER A 64 6.99 38.99 46.42
C SER A 64 7.98 40.10 46.05
N VAL A 65 8.14 40.40 44.74
CA VAL A 65 9.12 41.41 44.29
C VAL A 65 8.46 42.76 44.04
N ILE A 66 7.32 42.81 43.36
CA ILE A 66 6.69 44.09 42.98
C ILE A 66 5.85 44.64 44.14
N ARG A 67 4.92 43.79 44.67
CA ARG A 67 3.99 44.22 45.75
C ARG A 67 4.55 44.03 47.15
N GLN A 68 5.55 43.16 47.34
CA GLN A 68 6.16 42.83 48.62
C GLN A 68 5.17 42.39 49.72
N ASN A 69 4.03 41.81 49.30
CA ASN A 69 2.96 41.40 50.20
C ASN A 69 3.16 39.98 50.76
N GLN A 70 4.11 39.24 50.16
CA GLN A 70 4.44 37.86 50.58
C GLN A 70 5.94 37.67 50.64
N PRO A 71 6.45 36.79 51.55
CA PRO A 71 7.86 36.47 51.59
C PRO A 71 8.26 35.75 50.28
N PHE A 72 9.45 36.11 49.76
CA PHE A 72 9.97 35.47 48.56
C PHE A 72 10.30 34.00 48.85
N GLY A 73 9.74 33.09 48.09
CA GLY A 73 9.97 31.68 48.20
C GLY A 73 9.76 30.95 46.87
N LEU A 74 10.53 29.92 46.61
CA LEU A 74 10.37 29.01 45.47
C LEU A 74 10.11 27.61 46.01
N ALA A 75 9.12 26.91 45.44
CA ALA A 75 8.84 25.54 45.83
C ALA A 75 10.08 24.65 45.65
N PHE A 76 10.34 23.81 46.65
CA PHE A 76 11.49 22.89 46.70
C PHE A 76 12.89 23.53 46.78
N VAL A 77 12.98 24.86 46.96
CA VAL A 77 14.27 25.55 47.13
C VAL A 77 14.42 26.02 48.58
N PRO A 78 15.48 25.60 49.31
CA PRO A 78 15.73 26.09 50.67
C PRO A 78 15.86 27.61 50.72
N GLN A 79 15.26 28.25 51.73
CA GLN A 79 15.25 29.71 51.88
C GLN A 79 16.67 30.31 51.92
N ALA A 80 17.64 29.56 52.47
CA ALA A 80 19.05 29.99 52.56
C ALA A 80 19.75 30.16 51.19
N TRP A 81 19.22 29.61 50.14
CA TRP A 81 19.77 29.72 48.78
C TRP A 81 19.15 30.86 47.97
N LEU A 82 18.10 31.47 48.51
CA LEU A 82 17.37 32.52 47.82
C LEU A 82 17.98 33.91 48.11
N PRO A 83 18.00 34.79 47.11
CA PRO A 83 18.45 36.17 47.31
C PRO A 83 17.57 36.91 48.32
N THR A 84 18.19 37.66 49.22
CA THR A 84 17.50 38.48 50.22
C THR A 84 17.16 39.89 49.72
N THR A 85 17.83 40.35 48.65
CA THR A 85 17.60 41.68 48.05
C THR A 85 16.54 41.59 46.94
N GLN A 86 15.74 42.63 46.83
CA GLN A 86 14.69 42.73 45.78
C GLN A 86 15.24 42.59 44.36
N ASP A 87 16.35 43.26 44.07
CA ASP A 87 17.02 43.16 42.77
C ASP A 87 17.52 41.75 42.50
N GLY A 88 18.10 41.08 43.50
CA GLY A 88 18.55 39.71 43.37
C GLY A 88 17.39 38.72 43.09
N GLN A 89 16.26 38.92 43.77
CA GLN A 89 15.04 38.14 43.54
C GLN A 89 14.49 38.34 42.11
N PHE A 90 14.46 39.59 41.64
CA PHE A 90 14.04 39.92 40.28
C PHE A 90 14.92 39.25 39.23
N TRP A 91 16.25 39.37 39.36
CA TRP A 91 17.17 38.74 38.40
C TRP A 91 17.15 37.22 38.44
N LEU A 92 16.93 36.61 39.61
CA LEU A 92 16.74 35.17 39.73
C LEU A 92 15.49 34.72 38.97
N LEU A 93 14.34 35.39 39.16
CA LEU A 93 13.10 35.07 38.44
C LEU A 93 13.24 35.31 36.94
N ALA A 94 13.88 36.43 36.53
CA ALA A 94 14.17 36.68 35.12
C ALA A 94 15.04 35.58 34.50
N GLY A 95 16.08 35.14 35.22
CA GLY A 95 16.94 34.01 34.80
C GLY A 95 16.18 32.68 34.69
N LEU A 96 15.30 32.39 35.66
CA LEU A 96 14.46 31.17 35.62
C LEU A 96 13.45 31.23 34.48
N ILE A 97 12.83 32.36 34.19
CA ILE A 97 11.95 32.55 33.05
C ILE A 97 12.73 32.37 31.75
N ALA A 98 13.90 32.99 31.64
CA ALA A 98 14.77 32.83 30.48
C ALA A 98 15.19 31.35 30.29
N PHE A 99 15.59 30.67 31.41
CA PHE A 99 15.87 29.22 31.36
C PHE A 99 14.67 28.41 30.91
N ALA A 100 13.46 28.72 31.38
CA ALA A 100 12.23 28.03 30.94
C ALA A 100 12.01 28.18 29.42
N PHE A 101 12.27 29.33 28.84
CA PHE A 101 12.16 29.54 27.39
C PHE A 101 13.30 28.91 26.59
N PHE A 102 14.56 29.24 26.92
CA PHE A 102 15.71 28.77 26.14
C PHE A 102 16.02 27.29 26.40
N GLY A 103 15.96 26.84 27.65
CA GLY A 103 16.07 25.42 28.00
C GLY A 103 14.92 24.62 27.43
N GLY A 104 13.68 25.18 27.54
CA GLY A 104 12.48 24.62 26.90
C GLY A 104 12.68 24.39 25.42
N ALA A 105 13.25 25.34 24.68
CA ALA A 105 13.53 25.20 23.24
C ALA A 105 14.46 24.01 22.94
N GLY A 106 15.49 23.80 23.76
CA GLY A 106 16.38 22.63 23.67
C GLY A 106 15.64 21.31 23.86
N PHE A 107 14.77 21.23 24.87
CA PHE A 107 13.93 20.03 25.10
C PHE A 107 12.87 19.85 24.00
N HIS A 108 12.32 20.91 23.44
CA HIS A 108 11.45 20.84 22.27
C HIS A 108 12.18 20.27 21.04
N TYR A 109 13.45 20.64 20.84
CA TYR A 109 14.26 20.04 19.79
C TYR A 109 14.46 18.54 20.03
N GLY A 110 14.89 18.13 21.23
CA GLY A 110 15.06 16.71 21.59
C GLY A 110 13.75 15.91 21.41
N ARG A 111 12.61 16.48 21.80
CA ARG A 111 11.30 15.90 21.57
C ARG A 111 11.01 15.69 20.09
N ASN A 112 11.20 16.72 19.28
CA ASN A 112 10.93 16.62 17.84
C ASN A 112 11.86 15.59 17.19
N TRP A 113 13.13 15.59 17.56
CA TRP A 113 14.09 14.59 17.10
C TRP A 113 13.65 13.18 17.48
N GLY A 114 13.31 12.95 18.75
CA GLY A 114 12.92 11.63 19.25
C GLY A 114 11.67 11.07 18.56
N TRP A 115 10.60 11.88 18.43
CA TRP A 115 9.37 11.44 17.77
C TRP A 115 9.54 11.24 16.26
N ASN A 116 10.30 12.10 15.57
CA ASN A 116 10.57 11.92 14.14
C ASN A 116 11.47 10.70 13.91
N ALA A 117 12.53 10.50 14.68
CA ALA A 117 13.38 9.32 14.56
C ALA A 117 12.58 8.02 14.81
N PHE A 118 11.73 8.00 15.86
CA PHE A 118 10.87 6.87 16.18
C PHE A 118 9.91 6.53 15.02
N SER A 119 9.20 7.52 14.50
CA SER A 119 8.22 7.30 13.45
C SER A 119 8.85 6.94 12.11
N GLN A 120 9.97 7.58 11.73
CA GLN A 120 10.65 7.31 10.47
C GLN A 120 11.32 5.93 10.44
N ASN A 121 11.91 5.50 11.56
CA ASN A 121 12.48 4.16 11.64
C ASN A 121 11.40 3.08 11.50
N ILE A 122 10.29 3.22 12.22
CA ILE A 122 9.15 2.27 12.11
C ILE A 122 8.57 2.29 10.70
N GLN A 123 8.39 3.48 10.11
CA GLN A 123 7.91 3.62 8.75
C GLN A 123 8.79 2.87 7.75
N HIS A 124 10.10 2.99 7.88
CA HIS A 124 11.06 2.30 7.02
C HIS A 124 10.97 0.77 7.19
N GLN A 125 11.05 0.29 8.43
CA GLN A 125 10.99 -1.14 8.75
C GLN A 125 9.68 -1.76 8.27
N VAL A 126 8.53 -1.20 8.63
CA VAL A 126 7.22 -1.71 8.20
C VAL A 126 7.11 -1.76 6.68
N ARG A 127 7.59 -0.72 5.96
CA ARG A 127 7.53 -0.70 4.50
C ARG A 127 8.39 -1.78 3.86
N THR A 128 9.61 -1.97 4.36
CA THR A 128 10.53 -2.98 3.83
C THR A 128 10.05 -4.39 4.11
N ASP A 129 9.58 -4.66 5.33
CA ASP A 129 9.09 -5.98 5.73
C ASP A 129 7.79 -6.34 4.99
N THR A 130 6.88 -5.35 4.81
CA THR A 130 5.65 -5.54 4.03
C THR A 130 5.99 -5.85 2.56
N TYR A 131 6.96 -5.12 1.98
CA TYR A 131 7.39 -5.37 0.61
C TYR A 131 8.07 -6.74 0.46
N ASP A 132 8.95 -7.12 1.39
CA ASP A 132 9.59 -8.44 1.39
C ASP A 132 8.54 -9.57 1.49
N LYS A 133 7.53 -9.39 2.34
CA LYS A 133 6.41 -10.32 2.41
C LYS A 133 5.64 -10.41 1.09
N MET A 134 5.31 -9.26 0.47
CA MET A 134 4.64 -9.23 -0.84
C MET A 134 5.41 -10.02 -1.90
N GLN A 135 6.74 -9.89 -1.94
CA GLN A 135 7.58 -10.61 -2.91
C GLN A 135 7.54 -12.14 -2.74
N ARG A 136 7.13 -12.64 -1.58
CA ARG A 136 7.05 -14.07 -1.25
C ARG A 136 5.65 -14.65 -1.35
N LEU A 137 4.63 -13.82 -1.64
CA LEU A 137 3.28 -14.30 -1.88
C LEU A 137 3.18 -14.98 -3.24
N ASN A 138 2.24 -15.92 -3.35
CA ASN A 138 1.95 -16.64 -4.59
C ASN A 138 1.25 -15.77 -5.63
N MET A 139 1.19 -16.26 -6.86
CA MET A 139 0.55 -15.53 -7.98
C MET A 139 -0.96 -15.35 -7.82
N GLU A 140 -1.63 -16.21 -7.06
CA GLU A 140 -3.06 -16.14 -6.78
C GLU A 140 -3.43 -14.83 -6.08
N PHE A 141 -2.65 -14.44 -5.06
CA PHE A 141 -2.82 -13.16 -4.39
C PHE A 141 -2.73 -11.96 -5.34
N PHE A 142 -1.81 -12.04 -6.32
CA PHE A 142 -1.62 -10.97 -7.30
C PHE A 142 -2.66 -10.97 -8.43
N ALA A 143 -3.32 -12.11 -8.67
CA ALA A 143 -4.39 -12.22 -9.67
C ALA A 143 -5.64 -11.48 -9.21
N ASP A 144 -5.96 -11.55 -7.91
CA ASP A 144 -7.16 -10.94 -7.32
C ASP A 144 -7.00 -9.46 -6.95
N LYS A 145 -5.77 -8.99 -6.78
CA LYS A 145 -5.49 -7.63 -6.28
C LYS A 145 -4.89 -6.72 -7.34
N GLN A 146 -5.40 -5.50 -7.43
CA GLN A 146 -4.83 -4.51 -8.34
C GLN A 146 -3.49 -3.97 -7.82
N THR A 147 -2.53 -3.75 -8.71
CA THR A 147 -1.22 -3.15 -8.36
C THR A 147 -1.36 -1.83 -7.61
N GLY A 148 -2.38 -1.02 -7.96
CA GLY A 148 -2.66 0.27 -7.31
C GLY A 148 -3.04 0.12 -5.83
N GLU A 149 -3.75 -0.95 -5.48
CA GLU A 149 -4.14 -1.28 -4.10
C GLU A 149 -2.93 -1.67 -3.26
N MET A 150 -2.09 -2.55 -3.77
CA MET A 150 -0.83 -2.94 -3.13
C MET A 150 0.11 -1.74 -2.91
N MET A 151 0.22 -0.87 -3.92
CA MET A 151 0.96 0.39 -3.81
C MET A 151 0.35 1.33 -2.76
N SER A 152 -0.97 1.32 -2.59
CA SER A 152 -1.64 2.10 -1.55
C SER A 152 -1.28 1.60 -0.14
N VAL A 153 -1.17 0.28 0.08
CA VAL A 153 -0.69 -0.27 1.36
C VAL A 153 0.73 0.19 1.66
N LEU A 154 1.68 0.01 0.72
CA LEU A 154 3.09 0.35 0.90
C LEU A 154 3.36 1.86 1.04
N SER A 155 2.50 2.70 0.48
CA SER A 155 2.66 4.15 0.48
C SER A 155 1.70 4.84 1.45
N ASN A 156 0.39 4.78 1.18
CA ASN A 156 -0.60 5.55 1.92
C ASN A 156 -0.79 5.04 3.35
N ASP A 157 -0.90 3.71 3.54
CA ASP A 157 -1.16 3.15 4.85
C ASP A 157 0.06 3.24 5.77
N VAL A 158 1.25 2.97 5.25
CA VAL A 158 2.50 3.18 6.01
C VAL A 158 2.69 4.66 6.38
N ASN A 159 2.34 5.61 5.50
CA ASN A 159 2.39 7.04 5.81
C ASN A 159 1.35 7.45 6.87
N ARG A 160 0.16 6.82 6.91
CA ARG A 160 -0.85 7.07 7.96
C ARG A 160 -0.36 6.58 9.33
N LEU A 161 0.35 5.45 9.38
CA LEU A 161 1.00 5.00 10.61
C LEU A 161 2.04 6.01 11.09
N GLU A 162 2.92 6.48 10.20
CA GLU A 162 3.91 7.51 10.51
C GLU A 162 3.27 8.77 11.08
N GLN A 163 2.25 9.31 10.40
CA GLN A 163 1.55 10.51 10.85
C GLN A 163 0.97 10.36 12.26
N PHE A 164 0.44 9.19 12.60
CA PHE A 164 -0.07 8.92 13.94
C PHE A 164 1.08 8.81 14.96
N LEU A 165 2.15 8.07 14.64
CA LEU A 165 3.30 7.89 15.54
C LEU A 165 3.99 9.22 15.83
N ASN A 166 4.23 10.04 14.82
CA ASN A 166 4.86 11.35 14.94
C ASN A 166 3.91 12.41 15.53
N GLY A 167 2.81 12.69 14.81
CA GLY A 167 1.89 13.78 15.13
C GLY A 167 0.85 13.41 16.18
N GLY A 168 0.21 12.24 16.04
CA GLY A 168 -0.86 11.77 16.92
C GLY A 168 -0.38 11.53 18.34
N MET A 169 0.64 10.68 18.50
CA MET A 169 1.19 10.35 19.84
C MET A 169 1.80 11.56 20.53
N ASN A 170 2.63 12.34 19.83
CA ASN A 170 3.18 13.58 20.36
C ASN A 170 2.06 14.53 20.85
N SER A 171 0.94 14.61 20.11
CA SER A 171 -0.22 15.42 20.51
C SER A 171 -0.96 14.86 21.73
N VAL A 172 -1.10 13.53 21.84
CA VAL A 172 -1.66 12.87 23.05
C VAL A 172 -0.82 13.20 24.28
N PHE A 173 0.50 12.99 24.22
CA PHE A 173 1.40 13.30 25.33
C PHE A 173 1.38 14.79 25.69
N ARG A 174 1.37 15.67 24.68
CA ARG A 174 1.26 17.11 24.90
C ARG A 174 -0.04 17.49 25.58
N LEU A 175 -1.16 16.99 25.11
CA LEU A 175 -2.48 17.27 25.66
C LEU A 175 -2.58 16.76 27.11
N ALA A 176 -2.21 15.51 27.34
CA ALA A 176 -2.24 14.90 28.67
C ALA A 176 -1.34 15.66 29.67
N ALA A 177 -0.07 15.92 29.32
CA ALA A 177 0.85 16.63 30.19
C ALA A 177 0.40 18.08 30.46
N MET A 178 -0.22 18.74 29.48
CA MET A 178 -0.71 20.11 29.64
C MET A 178 -1.95 20.15 30.52
N VAL A 179 -2.96 19.31 30.23
CA VAL A 179 -4.20 19.27 31.01
C VAL A 179 -3.91 18.84 32.45
N VAL A 180 -3.20 17.72 32.64
CA VAL A 180 -2.87 17.22 33.96
C VAL A 180 -1.92 18.18 34.70
N GLY A 181 -0.86 18.67 34.03
CA GLY A 181 0.13 19.57 34.64
C GLY A 181 -0.48 20.89 35.10
N ILE A 182 -1.29 21.55 34.25
CA ILE A 182 -1.98 22.80 34.65
C ILE A 182 -2.95 22.51 35.79
N SER A 183 -3.75 21.45 35.70
CA SER A 183 -4.69 21.10 36.76
C SER A 183 -3.99 20.85 38.09
N VAL A 184 -2.89 20.09 38.11
CA VAL A 184 -2.10 19.84 39.32
C VAL A 184 -1.58 21.15 39.93
N VAL A 185 -0.99 22.02 39.12
CA VAL A 185 -0.50 23.32 39.57
C VAL A 185 -1.63 24.18 40.14
N MET A 186 -2.76 24.28 39.47
CA MET A 186 -3.92 25.06 39.92
C MET A 186 -4.51 24.51 41.21
N PHE A 187 -4.71 23.20 41.32
CA PHE A 187 -5.23 22.58 42.55
C PHE A 187 -4.25 22.68 43.72
N ALA A 188 -2.96 22.55 43.47
CA ALA A 188 -1.92 22.69 44.51
C ALA A 188 -1.79 24.12 45.04
N THR A 189 -2.08 25.13 44.21
CA THR A 189 -1.94 26.54 44.59
C THR A 189 -3.22 27.13 45.21
N ASN A 190 -4.38 26.92 44.58
CA ASN A 190 -5.67 27.29 45.16
C ASN A 190 -6.77 26.38 44.55
N TRP A 191 -7.14 25.31 45.28
CA TRP A 191 -8.10 24.32 44.82
C TRP A 191 -9.52 24.90 44.58
N GLN A 192 -9.91 25.92 45.35
CA GLN A 192 -11.25 26.51 45.25
C GLN A 192 -11.41 27.30 43.95
N LEU A 193 -10.42 28.11 43.60
CA LEU A 193 -10.41 28.83 42.31
C LEU A 193 -10.19 27.87 41.14
N ALA A 194 -9.40 26.78 41.35
CA ALA A 194 -9.15 25.76 40.33
C ALA A 194 -10.45 25.08 39.85
N ILE A 195 -11.41 24.80 40.75
CA ILE A 195 -12.71 24.22 40.38
C ILE A 195 -13.45 25.16 39.40
N ILE A 196 -13.45 26.45 39.66
CA ILE A 196 -14.13 27.43 38.78
C ILE A 196 -13.42 27.54 37.44
N ALA A 197 -12.11 27.65 37.47
CA ALA A 197 -11.30 27.82 36.26
C ALA A 197 -11.27 26.59 35.35
N LEU A 198 -11.39 25.38 35.94
CA LEU A 198 -11.39 24.10 35.20
C LEU A 198 -12.77 23.59 34.82
N LEU A 199 -13.85 24.21 35.32
CA LEU A 199 -15.25 23.85 34.98
C LEU A 199 -15.53 23.80 33.47
N PRO A 200 -14.98 24.67 32.62
CA PRO A 200 -15.16 24.60 31.17
C PRO A 200 -14.54 23.34 30.54
N VAL A 201 -13.54 22.73 31.15
CA VAL A 201 -12.81 21.59 30.54
C VAL A 201 -13.72 20.38 30.31
N PRO A 202 -14.45 19.85 31.31
CA PRO A 202 -15.42 18.78 31.07
C PRO A 202 -16.57 19.20 30.13
N LEU A 203 -17.00 20.46 30.17
CA LEU A 203 -18.06 20.97 29.27
C LEU A 203 -17.58 20.96 27.80
N ILE A 204 -16.34 21.39 27.56
CA ILE A 204 -15.71 21.32 26.22
C ILE A 204 -15.60 19.87 25.76
N GLY A 205 -15.19 18.95 26.65
CA GLY A 205 -15.11 17.52 26.34
C GLY A 205 -16.46 16.95 25.93
N LEU A 206 -17.50 17.22 26.72
CA LEU A 206 -18.86 16.78 26.44
C LEU A 206 -19.39 17.36 25.11
N PHE A 207 -19.20 18.66 24.89
CA PHE A 207 -19.61 19.33 23.66
C PHE A 207 -18.87 18.75 22.44
N THR A 208 -17.56 18.50 22.57
CA THR A 208 -16.77 17.90 21.49
C THR A 208 -17.26 16.48 21.17
N TYR A 209 -17.60 15.67 22.18
CA TYR A 209 -18.17 14.35 21.97
C TYR A 209 -19.49 14.39 21.17
N TYR A 210 -20.42 15.26 21.55
CA TYR A 210 -21.68 15.44 20.82
C TYR A 210 -21.45 15.97 19.40
N PHE A 211 -20.51 16.88 19.23
CA PHE A 211 -20.15 17.41 17.91
C PHE A 211 -19.62 16.32 16.99
N VAL A 212 -18.67 15.50 17.47
CA VAL A 212 -18.09 14.39 16.68
C VAL A 212 -19.19 13.42 16.25
N LYS A 213 -20.07 13.02 17.17
CA LYS A 213 -21.20 12.13 16.84
C LYS A 213 -22.15 12.73 15.80
N LYS A 214 -22.31 14.04 15.75
CA LYS A 214 -23.21 14.73 14.81
C LYS A 214 -22.57 14.99 13.45
N ILE A 215 -21.24 15.19 13.39
CA ILE A 215 -20.54 15.50 12.15
C ILE A 215 -20.16 14.24 11.35
N GLN A 216 -19.96 13.10 11.99
CA GLN A 216 -19.62 11.83 11.33
C GLN A 216 -20.58 11.45 10.19
N PRO A 217 -21.93 11.43 10.39
CA PRO A 217 -22.85 11.10 9.31
C PRO A 217 -22.79 12.12 8.15
N LYS A 218 -22.52 13.41 8.45
CA LYS A 218 -22.34 14.41 7.41
C LYS A 218 -21.09 14.18 6.54
N TYR A 219 -20.01 13.73 7.15
CA TYR A 219 -18.83 13.34 6.39
C TYR A 219 -19.02 12.03 5.61
N ALA A 220 -19.86 11.11 6.09
CA ALA A 220 -20.24 9.93 5.32
C ALA A 220 -21.02 10.32 4.06
N GLU A 221 -22.04 11.21 4.19
CA GLU A 221 -22.79 11.78 3.06
C GLU A 221 -21.87 12.46 2.04
N VAL A 222 -20.91 13.26 2.51
CA VAL A 222 -19.91 13.92 1.63
C VAL A 222 -19.06 12.87 0.90
N ARG A 223 -18.63 11.80 1.55
CA ARG A 223 -17.83 10.74 0.89
C ARG A 223 -18.62 10.05 -0.22
N SER A 224 -19.87 9.70 0.04
CA SER A 224 -20.75 9.08 -0.97
C SER A 224 -20.90 9.97 -2.20
N THR A 225 -21.20 11.26 -2.03
CA THR A 225 -21.36 12.19 -3.16
C THR A 225 -20.06 12.46 -3.91
N VAL A 226 -18.89 12.45 -3.22
CA VAL A 226 -17.57 12.51 -3.89
C VAL A 226 -17.33 11.26 -4.73
N GLY A 227 -17.67 10.07 -4.21
CA GLY A 227 -17.56 8.82 -4.97
C GLY A 227 -18.37 8.86 -6.26
N GLU A 228 -19.65 9.28 -6.18
CA GLU A 228 -20.52 9.41 -7.35
C GLU A 228 -19.96 10.42 -8.37
N MET A 229 -19.47 11.57 -7.89
CA MET A 229 -18.85 12.59 -8.75
C MET A 229 -17.59 12.04 -9.45
N ASN A 230 -16.71 11.36 -8.73
CA ASN A 230 -15.48 10.81 -9.30
C ASN A 230 -15.79 9.73 -10.34
N SER A 231 -16.72 8.82 -10.06
CA SER A 231 -17.15 7.79 -11.01
C SER A 231 -17.71 8.41 -12.30
N ARG A 232 -18.51 9.47 -12.18
CA ARG A 232 -19.02 10.20 -13.35
C ARG A 232 -17.91 10.84 -14.17
N LEU A 233 -16.95 11.52 -13.50
CA LEU A 233 -15.80 12.14 -14.16
C LEU A 233 -14.90 11.11 -14.84
N GLU A 234 -14.63 9.98 -14.19
CA GLU A 234 -13.83 8.89 -14.73
C GLU A 234 -14.47 8.29 -15.97
N ASN A 235 -15.77 7.98 -15.91
CA ASN A 235 -16.52 7.48 -17.07
C ASN A 235 -16.51 8.47 -18.24
N ASN A 236 -16.70 9.77 -17.98
CA ASN A 236 -16.72 10.77 -19.04
C ASN A 236 -15.34 11.00 -19.65
N LEU A 237 -14.27 10.99 -18.85
CA LEU A 237 -12.90 11.12 -19.35
C LEU A 237 -12.45 9.86 -20.09
N GLY A 238 -12.80 8.68 -19.60
CA GLY A 238 -12.54 7.41 -20.28
C GLY A 238 -13.29 7.32 -21.62
N GLY A 239 -14.56 7.77 -21.65
CA GLY A 239 -15.39 7.81 -22.84
C GLY A 239 -15.27 9.08 -23.69
N ILE A 240 -14.22 9.91 -23.53
CA ILE A 240 -14.13 11.24 -24.16
C ILE A 240 -14.23 11.20 -25.68
N GLN A 241 -13.73 10.14 -26.33
CA GLN A 241 -13.85 9.97 -27.79
C GLN A 241 -15.30 9.80 -28.22
N VAL A 242 -16.11 9.08 -27.46
CA VAL A 242 -17.54 8.88 -27.73
C VAL A 242 -18.26 10.21 -27.59
N ILE A 243 -18.04 10.92 -26.49
CA ILE A 243 -18.64 12.25 -26.23
C ILE A 243 -18.33 13.22 -27.38
N LYS A 244 -17.06 13.23 -27.83
CA LYS A 244 -16.60 14.08 -28.94
C LYS A 244 -17.20 13.66 -30.29
N SER A 245 -17.27 12.36 -30.56
CA SER A 245 -17.79 11.87 -31.84
C SER A 245 -19.31 12.01 -31.97
N THR A 246 -20.03 12.02 -30.85
CA THR A 246 -21.52 12.19 -30.81
C THR A 246 -21.96 13.63 -30.57
N ASN A 247 -21.02 14.58 -30.30
CA ASN A 247 -21.27 15.98 -30.02
C ASN A 247 -22.23 16.19 -28.82
N THR A 248 -22.00 15.39 -27.73
CA THR A 248 -22.84 15.37 -26.51
C THR A 248 -22.19 16.03 -25.31
N GLU A 249 -21.20 16.94 -25.51
CA GLU A 249 -20.47 17.62 -24.44
C GLU A 249 -21.41 18.40 -23.51
N GLY A 250 -22.42 19.08 -24.07
CA GLY A 250 -23.39 19.85 -23.28
C GLY A 250 -24.19 18.95 -22.35
N TYR A 251 -24.67 17.82 -22.85
CA TYR A 251 -25.43 16.86 -22.07
C TYR A 251 -24.61 16.28 -20.89
N GLU A 252 -23.37 15.87 -21.13
CA GLU A 252 -22.51 15.34 -20.06
C GLU A 252 -22.04 16.43 -19.11
N SER A 253 -21.88 17.69 -19.56
CA SER A 253 -21.56 18.82 -18.70
C SER A 253 -22.70 19.09 -17.72
N ASP A 254 -23.96 19.08 -18.16
CA ASP A 254 -25.12 19.28 -17.29
C ASP A 254 -25.23 18.16 -16.23
N ARG A 255 -24.96 16.91 -16.61
CA ARG A 255 -24.94 15.77 -15.67
C ARG A 255 -23.83 15.87 -14.60
N VAL A 256 -22.67 16.38 -14.98
CA VAL A 256 -21.57 16.64 -14.02
C VAL A 256 -21.96 17.79 -13.09
N ASP A 257 -22.63 18.82 -13.59
CA ASP A 257 -23.10 19.96 -12.78
C ASP A 257 -24.11 19.49 -11.72
N ASP A 258 -25.07 18.62 -12.06
CA ASP A 258 -26.04 18.05 -11.12
C ASP A 258 -25.37 17.29 -9.98
N VAL A 259 -24.39 16.41 -10.30
CA VAL A 259 -23.66 15.63 -9.28
C VAL A 259 -22.74 16.56 -8.46
N SER A 260 -22.11 17.56 -9.09
CA SER A 260 -21.30 18.57 -8.42
C SER A 260 -22.12 19.42 -7.45
N GLN A 261 -23.38 19.75 -7.81
CA GLN A 261 -24.30 20.47 -6.93
C GLN A 261 -24.68 19.61 -5.71
N SER A 262 -24.94 18.33 -5.90
CA SER A 262 -25.22 17.38 -4.81
C SER A 262 -24.03 17.29 -3.82
N TYR A 263 -22.81 17.20 -4.35
CA TYR A 263 -21.59 17.25 -3.53
C TYR A 263 -21.46 18.59 -2.79
N TYR A 264 -21.73 19.73 -3.47
CA TYR A 264 -21.68 21.05 -2.85
C TYR A 264 -22.64 21.14 -1.66
N ASP A 265 -23.88 20.67 -1.81
CA ASP A 265 -24.91 20.73 -0.75
C ASP A 265 -24.54 19.85 0.45
N ALA A 266 -24.05 18.63 0.22
CA ALA A 266 -23.54 17.74 1.26
C ALA A 266 -22.33 18.35 1.98
N GLN A 267 -21.37 18.88 1.24
CA GLN A 267 -20.18 19.55 1.77
C GLN A 267 -20.55 20.79 2.59
N TRP A 268 -21.50 21.61 2.09
CA TRP A 268 -21.95 22.78 2.80
C TRP A 268 -22.64 22.41 4.12
N GLY A 269 -23.42 21.33 4.15
CA GLY A 269 -24.03 20.79 5.37
C GLY A 269 -22.99 20.41 6.45
N ALA A 270 -21.88 19.81 6.06
CA ALA A 270 -20.76 19.51 6.95
C ALA A 270 -20.01 20.78 7.40
N ILE A 271 -19.79 21.73 6.46
CA ILE A 271 -19.13 23.02 6.73
C ILE A 271 -19.95 23.85 7.73
N ASP A 272 -21.26 23.97 7.56
CA ASP A 272 -22.13 24.74 8.46
C ASP A 272 -22.03 24.24 9.91
N LEU A 273 -22.01 22.93 10.10
CA LEU A 273 -21.80 22.35 11.43
C LEU A 273 -20.40 22.66 11.98
N ARG A 274 -19.37 22.55 11.15
CA ARG A 274 -17.97 22.84 11.53
C ARG A 274 -17.73 24.31 11.86
N ILE A 275 -18.34 25.24 11.11
CA ILE A 275 -18.24 26.68 11.39
C ILE A 275 -18.78 27.01 12.78
N LYS A 276 -19.81 26.33 13.25
CA LYS A 276 -20.41 26.55 14.58
C LYS A 276 -19.55 25.99 15.73
N PHE A 277 -18.70 25.04 15.46
CA PHE A 277 -17.92 24.31 16.48
C PHE A 277 -16.91 25.21 17.21
N PHE A 278 -15.98 25.82 16.48
CA PHE A 278 -14.93 26.63 17.11
C PHE A 278 -15.44 27.86 17.85
N PRO A 279 -16.40 28.66 17.33
CA PRO A 279 -16.99 29.73 18.09
C PRO A 279 -17.67 29.28 19.37
N THR A 280 -18.39 28.15 19.34
CA THR A 280 -19.04 27.61 20.55
C THR A 280 -18.02 27.18 21.60
N LEU A 281 -16.93 26.52 21.20
CA LEU A 281 -15.82 26.21 22.11
C LEU A 281 -15.23 27.48 22.73
N ARG A 282 -15.06 28.53 21.93
CA ARG A 282 -14.54 29.81 22.39
C ARG A 282 -15.49 30.51 23.38
N VAL A 283 -16.80 30.38 23.18
CA VAL A 283 -17.80 30.89 24.12
C VAL A 283 -17.75 30.14 25.45
N ILE A 284 -17.71 28.79 25.44
CA ILE A 284 -17.62 27.98 26.66
C ILE A 284 -16.34 28.33 27.44
N ALA A 285 -15.21 28.40 26.76
CA ALA A 285 -13.94 28.79 27.36
C ALA A 285 -13.95 30.25 27.88
N GLY A 286 -14.58 31.15 27.10
CA GLY A 286 -14.76 32.56 27.47
C GLY A 286 -15.61 32.74 28.74
N ILE A 287 -16.68 31.98 28.89
CA ILE A 287 -17.48 31.97 30.12
C ILE A 287 -16.62 31.56 31.33
N GLY A 288 -15.83 30.50 31.20
CA GLY A 288 -14.92 30.10 32.27
C GLY A 288 -13.84 31.12 32.58
N PHE A 289 -13.27 31.76 31.56
CA PHE A 289 -12.35 32.87 31.75
C PHE A 289 -12.97 34.04 32.49
N VAL A 290 -14.16 34.50 32.06
CA VAL A 290 -14.89 35.60 32.69
C VAL A 290 -15.29 35.24 34.12
N ALA A 291 -15.75 34.03 34.37
CA ALA A 291 -16.09 33.56 35.73
C ALA A 291 -14.83 33.55 36.64
N THR A 292 -13.71 33.04 36.15
CA THR A 292 -12.45 33.08 36.89
C THR A 292 -11.98 34.49 37.14
N PHE A 293 -12.13 35.38 36.17
CA PHE A 293 -11.77 36.80 36.31
C PHE A 293 -12.62 37.52 37.33
N ILE A 294 -13.96 37.38 37.26
CA ILE A 294 -14.89 38.05 38.19
C ILE A 294 -14.71 37.52 39.61
N VAL A 295 -14.75 36.19 39.79
CA VAL A 295 -14.65 35.57 41.13
C VAL A 295 -13.25 35.79 41.71
N GLY A 296 -12.19 35.53 40.95
CA GLY A 296 -10.80 35.72 41.41
C GLY A 296 -10.47 37.18 41.66
N GLY A 297 -10.91 38.12 40.79
CA GLY A 297 -10.71 39.55 40.98
C GLY A 297 -11.45 40.09 42.23
N PHE A 298 -12.70 39.70 42.42
CA PHE A 298 -13.47 40.07 43.62
C PHE A 298 -12.79 39.52 44.90
N TRP A 299 -12.30 38.28 44.83
CA TRP A 299 -11.59 37.62 45.93
C TRP A 299 -10.25 38.32 46.31
N VAL A 300 -9.48 38.73 45.30
CA VAL A 300 -8.24 39.52 45.54
C VAL A 300 -8.51 40.87 46.17
N LEU A 301 -9.64 41.56 45.80
CA LEU A 301 -9.99 42.90 46.25
C LEU A 301 -10.61 42.89 47.67
N ASN A 302 -11.43 41.89 47.99
CA ASN A 302 -12.25 41.86 49.22
C ASN A 302 -11.82 40.77 50.23
N GLY A 303 -10.83 39.95 49.91
CA GLY A 303 -10.45 38.79 50.69
C GLY A 303 -11.40 37.59 50.50
N PRO A 304 -11.19 36.48 51.25
CA PRO A 304 -12.05 35.31 51.19
C PRO A 304 -13.51 35.67 51.50
N PHE A 305 -14.44 35.16 50.73
CA PHE A 305 -15.86 35.39 50.87
C PHE A 305 -16.70 34.16 50.62
N TRP A 306 -17.89 34.11 51.25
CA TRP A 306 -18.86 33.02 51.13
C TRP A 306 -18.28 31.65 51.50
N LEU A 307 -18.04 30.77 50.50
CA LEU A 307 -17.48 29.42 50.67
C LEU A 307 -15.95 29.38 50.52
N PHE A 308 -15.32 30.48 50.17
CA PHE A 308 -13.88 30.56 49.94
C PHE A 308 -13.14 30.86 51.25
N THR A 309 -12.17 30.01 51.56
CA THR A 309 -11.46 30.05 52.82
C THR A 309 -9.96 30.32 52.70
N GLN A 310 -9.41 30.18 51.48
CA GLN A 310 -7.99 30.41 51.21
C GLN A 310 -7.73 31.86 50.79
N ASP A 311 -6.58 32.39 51.13
CA ASP A 311 -6.15 33.69 50.58
C ASP A 311 -5.77 33.55 49.11
N LEU A 312 -6.17 34.54 48.32
CA LEU A 312 -5.79 34.63 46.91
C LEU A 312 -4.96 35.89 46.67
N SER A 313 -3.70 35.69 46.30
CA SER A 313 -2.84 36.82 45.95
C SER A 313 -3.08 37.33 44.53
N ALA A 314 -2.69 38.59 44.26
CA ALA A 314 -2.82 39.17 42.93
C ALA A 314 -1.93 38.46 41.89
N GLY A 315 -0.74 38.03 42.27
CA GLY A 315 0.14 37.31 41.37
C GLY A 315 -0.38 35.92 41.03
N LEU A 316 -0.89 35.20 42.05
CA LEU A 316 -1.53 33.90 41.83
C LEU A 316 -2.79 34.02 40.93
N PHE A 317 -3.59 35.07 41.12
CA PHE A 317 -4.75 35.34 40.24
C PHE A 317 -4.32 35.55 38.79
N VAL A 318 -3.25 36.31 38.53
CA VAL A 318 -2.69 36.49 37.17
C VAL A 318 -2.22 35.16 36.60
N ALA A 319 -1.53 34.32 37.39
CA ALA A 319 -1.13 32.99 36.95
C ALA A 319 -2.33 32.13 36.54
N PHE A 320 -3.44 32.16 37.31
CA PHE A 320 -4.68 31.44 36.96
C PHE A 320 -5.28 31.93 35.64
N ILE A 321 -5.33 33.24 35.42
CA ILE A 321 -5.80 33.81 34.15
C ILE A 321 -4.95 33.30 32.96
N LEU A 322 -3.62 33.29 33.10
CA LEU A 322 -2.71 32.81 32.06
C LEU A 322 -2.86 31.30 31.80
N TYR A 323 -3.08 30.50 32.84
CA TYR A 323 -3.32 29.06 32.68
C TYR A 323 -4.66 28.77 32.03
N THR A 324 -5.74 29.50 32.40
CA THR A 324 -7.07 29.31 31.81
C THR A 324 -7.07 29.53 30.30
N GLN A 325 -6.31 30.50 29.78
CA GLN A 325 -6.18 30.74 28.35
C GLN A 325 -5.50 29.59 27.59
N ARG A 326 -4.65 28.81 28.24
CA ARG A 326 -3.90 27.70 27.61
C ARG A 326 -4.74 26.45 27.37
N PHE A 327 -5.94 26.32 27.96
CA PHE A 327 -6.81 25.16 27.75
C PHE A 327 -7.58 25.17 26.43
N ILE A 328 -7.81 26.33 25.82
CA ILE A 328 -8.71 26.47 24.66
C ILE A 328 -8.18 25.70 23.46
N TRP A 329 -6.91 25.88 23.13
CA TRP A 329 -6.31 25.33 21.92
C TRP A 329 -6.16 23.79 21.92
N PRO A 330 -5.66 23.16 23.00
CA PRO A 330 -5.48 21.70 23.04
C PRO A 330 -6.79 20.90 22.91
N MET A 331 -7.88 21.42 23.45
CA MET A 331 -9.18 20.75 23.37
C MET A 331 -9.72 20.64 21.94
N ALA A 332 -9.42 21.63 21.10
CA ALA A 332 -9.80 21.61 19.68
C ALA A 332 -9.07 20.52 18.88
N GLN A 333 -7.90 20.06 19.35
CA GLN A 333 -7.10 19.05 18.66
C GLN A 333 -7.54 17.61 18.99
N PHE A 334 -8.35 17.39 20.02
CA PHE A 334 -8.73 16.06 20.48
C PHE A 334 -9.43 15.23 19.38
N GLY A 335 -10.33 15.85 18.61
CA GLY A 335 -11.00 15.19 17.49
C GLY A 335 -10.04 14.75 16.37
N GLN A 336 -9.00 15.55 16.09
CA GLN A 336 -7.98 15.21 15.10
C GLN A 336 -7.16 13.99 15.54
N ILE A 337 -6.81 13.91 16.83
CA ILE A 337 -6.06 12.79 17.40
C ILE A 337 -6.86 11.47 17.23
N ILE A 338 -8.16 11.49 17.55
CA ILE A 338 -9.03 10.31 17.38
C ILE A 338 -9.06 9.89 15.91
N ASN A 339 -9.26 10.83 14.99
CA ASN A 339 -9.27 10.51 13.55
C ASN A 339 -7.92 9.95 13.07
N MET A 340 -6.80 10.50 13.54
CA MET A 340 -5.47 9.96 13.20
C MET A 340 -5.29 8.54 13.74
N TYR A 341 -5.74 8.27 14.96
CA TYR A 341 -5.70 6.92 15.55
C TYR A 341 -6.54 5.92 14.77
N GLN A 342 -7.79 6.27 14.42
CA GLN A 342 -8.69 5.39 13.67
C GLN A 342 -8.12 5.05 12.28
N ARG A 343 -7.59 6.06 11.56
CA ARG A 343 -6.93 5.82 10.26
C ARG A 343 -5.69 4.95 10.40
N ALA A 344 -4.84 5.23 11.39
CA ALA A 344 -3.64 4.44 11.63
C ALA A 344 -3.98 3.01 12.04
N ARG A 345 -5.05 2.81 12.83
CA ARG A 345 -5.54 1.49 13.20
C ARG A 345 -5.99 0.69 11.97
N ALA A 346 -6.85 1.27 11.12
CA ALA A 346 -7.30 0.63 9.89
C ALA A 346 -6.13 0.30 8.94
N SER A 347 -5.15 1.22 8.82
CA SER A 347 -3.93 0.99 8.04
C SER A 347 -3.06 -0.12 8.64
N ALA A 348 -2.92 -0.17 9.98
CA ALA A 348 -2.19 -1.25 10.65
C ALA A 348 -2.88 -2.61 10.44
N GLU A 349 -4.21 -2.67 10.52
CA GLU A 349 -5.00 -3.88 10.29
C GLU A 349 -4.77 -4.41 8.86
N ARG A 350 -4.75 -3.55 7.83
CA ARG A 350 -4.43 -3.95 6.45
C ARG A 350 -2.99 -4.42 6.28
N ILE A 351 -2.03 -3.66 6.80
CA ILE A 351 -0.60 -4.00 6.67
C ILE A 351 -0.31 -5.35 7.34
N PHE A 352 -0.75 -5.55 8.59
CA PHE A 352 -0.50 -6.81 9.28
C PHE A 352 -1.33 -7.96 8.74
N GLY A 353 -2.55 -7.71 8.25
CA GLY A 353 -3.34 -8.70 7.55
C GLY A 353 -2.62 -9.23 6.31
N LEU A 354 -2.02 -8.33 5.52
CA LEU A 354 -1.19 -8.73 4.39
C LEU A 354 0.10 -9.45 4.82
N MET A 355 0.74 -9.02 5.90
CA MET A 355 1.95 -9.70 6.42
C MET A 355 1.65 -11.10 6.95
N ASP A 356 0.43 -11.35 7.41
CA ASP A 356 -0.03 -12.64 7.91
C ASP A 356 -0.64 -13.53 6.81
N GLU A 357 -0.79 -13.00 5.58
CA GLU A 357 -1.31 -13.78 4.46
C GLU A 357 -0.44 -15.03 4.24
N PRO A 358 -1.03 -16.25 4.26
CA PRO A 358 -0.25 -17.46 4.06
C PRO A 358 0.31 -17.50 2.64
N SER A 359 1.56 -17.93 2.50
CA SER A 359 2.06 -18.34 1.20
C SER A 359 1.57 -19.77 0.97
N ARG A 360 0.77 -20.01 -0.07
CA ARG A 360 0.30 -21.36 -0.42
C ARG A 360 1.40 -22.19 -1.09
N LEU A 361 2.41 -21.52 -1.65
CA LEU A 361 3.62 -22.17 -2.14
C LEU A 361 4.57 -22.38 -0.95
N GLU A 362 4.43 -23.49 -0.25
CA GLU A 362 5.34 -23.89 0.81
C GLU A 362 6.44 -24.77 0.22
N GLU A 363 7.67 -24.32 0.34
CA GLU A 363 8.84 -25.10 -0.01
C GLU A 363 9.16 -26.07 1.15
N ASP A 364 9.30 -27.37 0.85
CA ASP A 364 9.75 -28.32 1.88
C ASP A 364 11.12 -27.85 2.41
N PRO A 365 11.30 -27.68 3.73
CA PRO A 365 12.59 -27.32 4.32
C PRO A 365 13.74 -28.29 3.95
N ASN A 366 13.41 -29.50 3.48
CA ASN A 366 14.37 -30.53 3.03
C ASN A 366 14.38 -30.67 1.50
N ALA A 367 13.73 -29.77 0.74
CA ALA A 367 13.76 -29.83 -0.71
C ALA A 367 15.19 -29.82 -1.24
N GLU A 368 15.48 -30.71 -2.16
CA GLU A 368 16.78 -30.78 -2.85
C GLU A 368 16.78 -29.90 -4.09
N ASP A 369 17.95 -29.51 -4.57
CA ASP A 369 18.05 -28.78 -5.82
C ASP A 369 17.74 -29.70 -7.01
N LEU A 370 16.92 -29.22 -7.97
CA LEU A 370 16.63 -29.93 -9.20
C LEU A 370 17.91 -30.12 -10.02
N ALA A 371 18.14 -31.36 -10.44
CA ALA A 371 19.25 -31.74 -11.32
C ALA A 371 18.68 -32.14 -12.69
N VAL A 372 18.72 -31.24 -13.66
CA VAL A 372 18.32 -31.55 -15.04
C VAL A 372 19.45 -32.24 -15.77
N THR A 373 19.15 -33.36 -16.41
CA THR A 373 20.11 -34.20 -17.15
C THR A 373 19.76 -34.32 -18.62
N GLU A 374 18.54 -34.73 -18.93
CA GLU A 374 18.02 -34.88 -20.30
C GLU A 374 16.95 -33.84 -20.59
N GLY A 375 16.29 -33.31 -19.54
CA GLY A 375 15.17 -32.36 -19.66
C GLY A 375 13.87 -33.04 -20.07
N HIS A 376 13.69 -34.33 -19.74
CA HIS A 376 12.44 -35.06 -19.94
C HIS A 376 11.38 -34.54 -18.97
N VAL A 377 10.18 -34.15 -19.47
CA VAL A 377 9.08 -33.62 -18.68
C VAL A 377 7.84 -34.52 -18.79
N GLU A 378 7.26 -34.88 -17.66
CA GLU A 378 6.10 -35.73 -17.54
C GLU A 378 5.00 -35.05 -16.74
N TYR A 379 3.79 -35.01 -17.29
CA TYR A 379 2.55 -34.66 -16.59
C TYR A 379 1.77 -35.94 -16.33
N ASP A 380 1.43 -36.22 -15.08
CA ASP A 380 0.76 -37.46 -14.66
C ASP A 380 -0.53 -37.09 -13.88
N ASP A 381 -1.68 -37.26 -14.55
CA ASP A 381 -3.04 -37.02 -14.05
C ASP A 381 -3.23 -35.66 -13.37
N VAL A 382 -2.63 -34.61 -13.95
CA VAL A 382 -2.62 -33.27 -13.38
C VAL A 382 -3.99 -32.60 -13.48
N SER A 383 -4.52 -32.19 -12.32
CA SER A 383 -5.77 -31.42 -12.22
C SER A 383 -5.55 -30.17 -11.37
N PHE A 384 -6.17 -29.05 -11.81
CA PHE A 384 -6.08 -27.76 -11.12
C PHE A 384 -7.28 -26.87 -11.40
N GLY A 385 -7.72 -26.13 -10.40
CA GLY A 385 -8.72 -25.07 -10.50
C GLY A 385 -8.34 -23.85 -9.69
N TYR A 386 -8.55 -22.65 -10.23
CA TYR A 386 -8.40 -21.42 -9.46
C TYR A 386 -9.52 -21.34 -8.41
N GLU A 387 -9.19 -20.98 -7.18
CA GLU A 387 -10.21 -20.69 -6.17
C GLU A 387 -10.89 -19.37 -6.49
N SER A 388 -12.20 -19.37 -6.67
CA SER A 388 -12.97 -18.13 -6.77
C SER A 388 -13.32 -17.60 -5.39
N GLU A 389 -13.48 -16.27 -5.23
CA GLU A 389 -13.93 -15.62 -3.98
C GLU A 389 -15.28 -16.19 -3.46
N ARG A 390 -16.07 -16.83 -4.32
CA ARG A 390 -17.36 -17.45 -3.95
C ARG A 390 -17.24 -18.89 -3.45
N GLY A 391 -16.01 -19.45 -3.35
CA GLY A 391 -15.80 -20.83 -2.88
C GLY A 391 -16.25 -21.92 -3.86
N GLU A 392 -16.56 -21.59 -5.11
CA GLU A 392 -16.80 -22.55 -6.18
C GLU A 392 -15.48 -22.79 -6.92
N SER A 393 -14.80 -23.88 -6.61
CA SER A 393 -13.63 -24.33 -7.36
C SER A 393 -14.11 -24.98 -8.67
N GLY A 394 -14.08 -24.22 -9.76
CA GLY A 394 -14.21 -24.80 -11.10
C GLY A 394 -12.86 -25.41 -11.51
N SER A 395 -12.84 -26.68 -11.95
CA SER A 395 -11.63 -27.27 -12.54
C SER A 395 -11.30 -26.53 -13.83
N THR A 396 -10.10 -25.95 -13.91
CA THR A 396 -9.61 -25.26 -15.11
C THR A 396 -8.88 -26.24 -16.03
N VAL A 397 -8.16 -27.20 -15.46
CA VAL A 397 -7.53 -28.32 -16.16
C VAL A 397 -7.80 -29.60 -15.37
N GLU A 398 -8.06 -30.71 -16.08
CA GLU A 398 -8.52 -31.96 -15.48
C GLU A 398 -7.92 -33.16 -16.23
N ASP A 399 -7.30 -34.07 -15.49
CA ASP A 399 -6.67 -35.31 -15.98
C ASP A 399 -5.66 -35.04 -17.12
N ILE A 400 -4.82 -34.03 -17.00
CA ILE A 400 -3.79 -33.72 -18.00
C ILE A 400 -2.63 -34.70 -17.85
N SER A 401 -2.43 -35.57 -18.88
CA SER A 401 -1.33 -36.54 -18.93
C SER A 401 -0.67 -36.53 -20.30
N PHE A 402 0.61 -36.20 -20.32
CA PHE A 402 1.48 -36.30 -21.49
C PHE A 402 2.95 -36.28 -21.08
N ASP A 403 3.82 -36.73 -21.95
CA ASP A 403 5.27 -36.74 -21.77
C ASP A 403 5.98 -36.00 -22.92
N VAL A 404 7.07 -35.34 -22.61
CA VAL A 404 7.93 -34.62 -23.56
C VAL A 404 9.35 -35.08 -23.40
N PRO A 405 9.91 -35.85 -24.36
CA PRO A 405 11.31 -36.27 -24.33
C PRO A 405 12.26 -35.07 -24.26
N GLY A 406 13.43 -35.28 -23.65
CA GLY A 406 14.44 -34.22 -23.59
C GLY A 406 14.89 -33.77 -24.99
N GLY A 407 14.93 -32.45 -25.19
CA GLY A 407 15.29 -31.82 -26.44
C GLY A 407 14.15 -31.67 -27.46
N ASP A 408 12.95 -32.24 -27.20
CA ASP A 408 11.78 -32.10 -28.07
C ASP A 408 11.04 -30.79 -27.85
N THR A 409 10.36 -30.31 -28.91
CA THR A 409 9.45 -29.19 -28.85
C THR A 409 8.01 -29.68 -28.78
N VAL A 410 7.29 -29.32 -27.71
CA VAL A 410 5.87 -29.56 -27.58
C VAL A 410 5.08 -28.27 -27.76
N ALA A 411 4.05 -28.30 -28.60
CA ALA A 411 3.14 -27.18 -28.81
C ALA A 411 1.79 -27.44 -28.14
N LEU A 412 1.33 -26.50 -27.29
CA LEU A 412 0.00 -26.53 -26.70
C LEU A 412 -0.97 -25.70 -27.56
N VAL A 413 -2.00 -26.36 -28.06
CA VAL A 413 -3.00 -25.78 -28.98
C VAL A 413 -4.40 -25.94 -28.40
N GLY A 414 -5.31 -25.06 -28.76
CA GLY A 414 -6.70 -25.14 -28.35
C GLY A 414 -7.37 -23.78 -28.34
N PRO A 415 -8.68 -23.72 -28.20
CA PRO A 415 -9.42 -22.46 -28.11
C PRO A 415 -9.03 -21.63 -26.90
N THR A 416 -9.44 -20.35 -26.90
CA THR A 416 -9.29 -19.50 -25.71
C THR A 416 -10.05 -20.11 -24.54
N GLY A 417 -9.45 -20.09 -23.34
CA GLY A 417 -10.02 -20.72 -22.14
C GLY A 417 -9.80 -22.23 -22.02
N ALA A 418 -9.11 -22.90 -22.97
CA ALA A 418 -8.83 -24.34 -22.91
C ALA A 418 -7.83 -24.78 -21.83
N GLY A 419 -7.25 -23.87 -21.05
CA GLY A 419 -6.28 -24.20 -19.99
C GLY A 419 -4.81 -24.17 -20.39
N LYS A 420 -4.44 -23.78 -21.63
CA LYS A 420 -3.05 -23.77 -22.13
C LYS A 420 -2.06 -23.02 -21.22
N SER A 421 -2.36 -21.77 -20.91
CA SER A 421 -1.50 -20.95 -20.05
C SER A 421 -1.48 -21.45 -18.61
N THR A 422 -2.56 -22.11 -18.15
CA THR A 422 -2.61 -22.74 -16.82
C THR A 422 -1.62 -23.91 -16.75
N VAL A 423 -1.57 -24.77 -17.76
CA VAL A 423 -0.59 -25.87 -17.84
C VAL A 423 0.84 -25.35 -17.71
N LEU A 424 1.19 -24.25 -18.42
CA LEU A 424 2.53 -23.66 -18.30
C LEU A 424 2.79 -22.99 -16.95
N LYS A 425 1.77 -22.35 -16.34
CA LYS A 425 1.92 -21.75 -15.01
C LYS A 425 2.13 -22.79 -13.92
N LEU A 426 1.52 -23.97 -14.04
CA LEU A 426 1.76 -25.10 -13.15
C LEU A 426 3.18 -25.62 -13.32
N PHE A 427 3.68 -25.74 -14.55
CA PHE A 427 5.07 -26.14 -14.81
C PHE A 427 6.11 -25.18 -14.21
N LEU A 428 5.85 -23.86 -14.26
CA LEU A 428 6.69 -22.85 -13.61
C LEU A 428 6.51 -22.82 -12.08
N ARG A 429 5.66 -23.70 -11.55
CA ARG A 429 5.23 -23.72 -10.16
C ARG A 429 4.89 -22.31 -9.66
N MET A 430 4.03 -21.60 -10.43
CA MET A 430 3.39 -20.38 -10.00
C MET A 430 2.18 -20.68 -9.12
N TYR A 431 1.62 -21.88 -9.29
CA TYR A 431 0.56 -22.50 -8.50
C TYR A 431 0.94 -23.96 -8.28
N ASP A 432 0.55 -24.56 -7.15
CA ASP A 432 0.67 -26.00 -6.92
C ASP A 432 -0.53 -26.74 -7.53
N VAL A 433 -0.32 -27.97 -7.99
CA VAL A 433 -1.39 -28.82 -8.54
C VAL A 433 -2.37 -29.22 -7.43
N ASN A 434 -3.65 -29.41 -7.76
CA ASN A 434 -4.62 -29.94 -6.81
C ASN A 434 -4.55 -31.48 -6.73
N GLU A 435 -4.34 -32.15 -7.89
CA GLU A 435 -4.18 -33.59 -8.01
C GLU A 435 -3.15 -33.90 -9.10
N GLY A 436 -2.52 -35.07 -9.02
CA GLY A 436 -1.48 -35.49 -9.94
C GLY A 436 -0.11 -34.90 -9.62
N GLU A 437 0.85 -35.05 -10.51
CA GLU A 437 2.23 -34.57 -10.33
C GLU A 437 2.88 -34.18 -11.66
N ILE A 438 3.87 -33.28 -11.59
CA ILE A 438 4.69 -32.88 -12.74
C ILE A 438 6.12 -33.22 -12.41
N ARG A 439 6.81 -33.98 -13.28
CA ARG A 439 8.17 -34.41 -13.08
C ARG A 439 9.11 -33.90 -14.16
N ILE A 440 10.35 -33.59 -13.75
CA ILE A 440 11.49 -33.32 -14.65
C ILE A 440 12.55 -34.34 -14.37
N ASP A 441 12.94 -35.15 -15.38
CA ASP A 441 13.87 -36.25 -15.27
C ASP A 441 13.52 -37.21 -14.11
N GLY A 442 12.21 -37.45 -13.89
CA GLY A 442 11.68 -38.30 -12.83
C GLY A 442 11.65 -37.66 -11.44
N GLN A 443 12.07 -36.40 -11.28
CA GLN A 443 11.99 -35.63 -10.04
C GLN A 443 10.72 -34.81 -10.03
N ASP A 444 9.87 -34.96 -9.02
CA ASP A 444 8.67 -34.17 -8.82
C ASP A 444 9.04 -32.71 -8.53
N ILE A 445 8.44 -31.77 -9.28
CA ILE A 445 8.71 -30.33 -9.12
C ILE A 445 8.25 -29.78 -7.76
N ASP A 446 7.33 -30.46 -7.07
CA ASP A 446 6.90 -30.09 -5.72
C ASP A 446 7.96 -30.40 -4.66
N GLY A 447 8.76 -31.44 -4.89
CA GLY A 447 9.85 -31.90 -3.98
C GLY A 447 11.18 -31.17 -4.13
N VAL A 448 11.33 -30.23 -5.09
CA VAL A 448 12.59 -29.50 -5.34
C VAL A 448 12.49 -28.03 -4.96
N THR A 449 13.67 -27.37 -4.77
CA THR A 449 13.69 -25.94 -4.46
C THR A 449 13.17 -25.10 -5.64
N LEU A 450 12.33 -24.10 -5.36
CA LEU A 450 11.80 -23.18 -6.39
C LEU A 450 12.93 -22.44 -7.12
N SER A 451 14.03 -22.18 -6.41
CA SER A 451 15.19 -21.50 -6.98
C SER A 451 15.86 -22.35 -8.07
N SER A 452 16.10 -23.64 -7.82
CA SER A 452 16.71 -24.55 -8.79
C SER A 452 15.76 -24.81 -9.96
N LEU A 453 14.47 -25.07 -9.70
CA LEU A 453 13.45 -25.26 -10.71
C LEU A 453 13.38 -24.06 -11.67
N ARG A 454 13.21 -22.85 -11.12
CA ARG A 454 13.08 -21.64 -11.94
C ARG A 454 14.38 -21.23 -12.60
N LYS A 455 15.54 -21.68 -12.08
CA LYS A 455 16.84 -21.45 -12.73
C LYS A 455 16.98 -22.28 -13.99
N SER A 456 16.54 -23.54 -13.99
CA SER A 456 16.61 -24.44 -15.16
C SER A 456 15.56 -24.14 -16.23
N ILE A 457 14.54 -23.32 -15.95
CA ILE A 457 13.49 -22.98 -16.91
C ILE A 457 13.66 -21.53 -17.41
N GLY A 458 13.76 -21.33 -18.71
CA GLY A 458 13.65 -20.01 -19.38
C GLY A 458 12.21 -19.71 -19.73
N TYR A 459 11.69 -18.54 -19.36
CA TYR A 459 10.32 -18.15 -19.65
C TYR A 459 10.27 -16.87 -20.51
N VAL A 460 9.66 -16.97 -21.68
CA VAL A 460 9.34 -15.84 -22.54
C VAL A 460 7.83 -15.65 -22.51
N SER A 461 7.37 -14.64 -21.79
CA SER A 461 5.94 -14.35 -21.61
C SER A 461 5.34 -13.62 -22.79
N GLN A 462 4.03 -13.74 -22.97
CA GLN A 462 3.22 -13.00 -23.94
C GLN A 462 3.43 -11.47 -23.83
N ASN A 463 3.37 -10.96 -22.61
CA ASN A 463 3.60 -9.55 -22.31
C ASN A 463 5.09 -9.31 -21.98
N SER A 464 5.86 -8.83 -22.94
CA SER A 464 7.30 -8.52 -22.78
C SER A 464 7.50 -7.35 -21.81
N TYR A 465 7.62 -7.65 -20.50
CA TYR A 465 7.81 -6.63 -19.47
C TYR A 465 9.27 -6.21 -19.34
N LEU A 466 9.51 -4.90 -19.32
CA LEU A 466 10.80 -4.30 -19.04
C LEU A 466 10.75 -3.46 -17.77
N PHE A 467 11.65 -3.74 -16.85
CA PHE A 467 11.84 -2.90 -15.66
C PHE A 467 12.39 -1.53 -16.03
N TYR A 468 12.08 -0.52 -15.24
CA TYR A 468 12.73 0.77 -15.37
C TYR A 468 14.22 0.63 -15.00
N GLY A 469 15.05 0.75 -16.01
CA GLY A 469 16.50 0.56 -15.94
C GLY A 469 17.10 0.63 -17.33
N THR A 470 18.40 0.40 -17.47
CA THR A 470 19.05 0.37 -18.78
C THR A 470 18.64 -0.88 -19.57
N VAL A 471 18.82 -0.84 -20.89
CA VAL A 471 18.64 -2.02 -21.75
C VAL A 471 19.55 -3.15 -21.29
N LYS A 472 20.80 -2.84 -20.92
CA LYS A 472 21.76 -3.77 -20.36
C LYS A 472 21.23 -4.47 -19.10
N GLU A 473 20.75 -3.70 -18.11
CA GLU A 473 20.16 -4.25 -16.87
C GLU A 473 18.93 -5.12 -17.15
N ASN A 474 18.15 -4.77 -18.17
CA ASN A 474 17.00 -5.58 -18.57
C ASN A 474 17.39 -6.91 -19.23
N ILE A 475 18.47 -6.95 -20.01
CA ILE A 475 18.98 -8.21 -20.60
C ILE A 475 19.61 -9.08 -19.51
N SER A 476 20.39 -8.49 -18.59
CA SER A 476 21.06 -9.24 -17.51
C SER A 476 20.17 -9.56 -16.32
N TYR A 477 18.86 -9.24 -16.39
CA TYR A 477 17.94 -9.51 -15.30
C TYR A 477 17.78 -11.03 -15.03
N GLY A 478 18.24 -11.46 -13.85
CA GLY A 478 18.33 -12.88 -13.47
C GLY A 478 19.69 -13.52 -13.71
N SER A 479 20.60 -12.82 -14.43
CA SER A 479 22.00 -13.23 -14.70
C SER A 479 22.92 -12.05 -14.37
N PHE A 480 22.92 -11.62 -13.10
CA PHE A 480 23.57 -10.37 -12.67
C PHE A 480 25.10 -10.38 -12.73
N ASP A 481 25.71 -11.56 -12.80
CA ASP A 481 27.18 -11.73 -12.91
C ASP A 481 27.68 -11.75 -14.37
N ALA A 482 26.77 -11.62 -15.36
CA ALA A 482 27.12 -11.67 -16.76
C ALA A 482 28.01 -10.49 -17.19
N THR A 483 29.01 -10.80 -18.00
CA THR A 483 29.91 -9.78 -18.59
C THR A 483 29.24 -9.00 -19.70
N ASP A 484 29.81 -7.85 -20.05
CA ASP A 484 29.31 -7.02 -21.16
C ASP A 484 29.37 -7.78 -22.49
N GLU A 485 30.39 -8.61 -22.69
CA GLU A 485 30.57 -9.44 -23.86
C GLU A 485 29.44 -10.48 -23.97
N GLU A 486 29.10 -11.16 -22.89
CA GLU A 486 28.00 -12.14 -22.85
C GLU A 486 26.65 -11.49 -23.13
N ILE A 487 26.40 -10.31 -22.56
CA ILE A 487 25.17 -9.53 -22.81
C ILE A 487 25.06 -9.13 -24.30
N ILE A 488 26.16 -8.69 -24.91
CA ILE A 488 26.19 -8.32 -26.31
C ILE A 488 25.97 -9.55 -27.22
N GLU A 489 26.58 -10.69 -26.91
CA GLU A 489 26.39 -11.93 -27.67
C GLU A 489 24.94 -12.45 -27.56
N ALA A 490 24.34 -12.40 -26.35
CA ALA A 490 22.91 -12.71 -26.18
C ALA A 490 22.01 -11.77 -26.99
N ALA A 491 22.32 -10.47 -27.00
CA ALA A 491 21.58 -9.49 -27.79
C ALA A 491 21.72 -9.71 -29.30
N LYS A 492 22.90 -10.15 -29.79
CA LYS A 492 23.11 -10.52 -31.19
C LYS A 492 22.31 -11.78 -31.55
N ALA A 493 22.34 -12.78 -30.68
CA ALA A 493 21.57 -14.02 -30.88
C ALA A 493 20.06 -13.76 -30.92
N ALA A 494 19.58 -12.78 -30.15
CA ALA A 494 18.20 -12.32 -30.12
C ALA A 494 17.86 -11.29 -31.22
N GLU A 495 18.73 -11.04 -32.21
CA GLU A 495 18.53 -10.03 -33.25
C GLU A 495 18.21 -8.61 -32.67
N ALA A 496 18.71 -8.35 -31.46
CA ALA A 496 18.46 -7.09 -30.72
C ALA A 496 19.60 -6.07 -30.89
N HIS A 497 20.81 -6.55 -31.09
CA HIS A 497 22.02 -5.72 -31.06
C HIS A 497 21.96 -4.49 -31.98
N GLU A 498 21.51 -4.64 -33.25
CA GLU A 498 21.48 -3.57 -34.21
C GLU A 498 20.56 -2.42 -33.79
N PHE A 499 19.34 -2.71 -33.35
CA PHE A 499 18.46 -1.64 -32.90
C PHE A 499 18.93 -1.00 -31.59
N ILE A 500 19.54 -1.80 -30.67
CA ILE A 500 20.10 -1.26 -29.42
C ILE A 500 21.20 -0.26 -29.71
N GLN A 501 22.11 -0.55 -30.66
CA GLN A 501 23.16 0.39 -31.07
C GLN A 501 22.60 1.70 -31.65
N ASN A 502 21.41 1.68 -32.24
CA ASN A 502 20.73 2.85 -32.79
C ASN A 502 19.96 3.67 -31.75
N LEU A 503 19.88 3.21 -30.47
CA LEU A 503 19.32 3.99 -29.40
C LEU A 503 20.28 5.10 -28.95
N PRO A 504 19.79 6.19 -28.34
CA PRO A 504 20.61 7.36 -28.00
C PRO A 504 21.89 7.03 -27.21
N ASP A 505 21.80 6.12 -26.23
CA ASP A 505 22.90 5.71 -25.36
C ASP A 505 23.22 4.20 -25.51
N GLY A 506 22.79 3.56 -26.61
CA GLY A 506 23.01 2.14 -26.86
C GLY A 506 22.46 1.27 -25.72
N TYR A 507 23.30 0.39 -25.16
CA TYR A 507 22.97 -0.51 -24.06
C TYR A 507 22.68 0.23 -22.73
N ASP A 508 23.18 1.45 -22.56
CA ASP A 508 22.92 2.28 -21.38
C ASP A 508 21.63 3.12 -21.50
N THR A 509 20.91 3.00 -22.61
CA THR A 509 19.62 3.68 -22.80
C THR A 509 18.62 3.19 -21.77
N MET A 510 17.98 4.15 -21.07
CA MET A 510 16.92 3.85 -20.09
C MET A 510 15.67 3.35 -20.81
N ALA A 511 15.19 2.17 -20.42
CA ALA A 511 13.98 1.51 -20.89
C ALA A 511 12.92 1.43 -19.79
N GLY A 512 11.75 0.87 -20.09
CA GLY A 512 10.60 0.76 -19.18
C GLY A 512 9.62 1.92 -19.28
N GLU A 513 8.64 2.01 -18.39
CA GLU A 513 7.52 2.98 -18.48
C GLU A 513 7.95 4.46 -18.53
N ARG A 514 9.10 4.80 -17.94
CA ARG A 514 9.63 6.17 -17.87
C ARG A 514 10.83 6.40 -18.80
N GLY A 515 11.23 5.37 -19.55
CA GLY A 515 12.35 5.44 -20.48
C GLY A 515 11.92 5.66 -21.93
N VAL A 516 12.81 5.30 -22.87
CA VAL A 516 12.51 5.34 -24.30
C VAL A 516 11.38 4.37 -24.62
N LYS A 517 10.40 4.80 -25.41
CA LYS A 517 9.33 3.93 -25.89
C LYS A 517 9.90 2.98 -26.96
N LEU A 518 10.04 1.73 -26.57
CA LEU A 518 10.39 0.64 -27.49
C LEU A 518 9.11 0.04 -28.13
N SER A 519 9.22 -0.41 -29.37
CA SER A 519 8.12 -1.14 -30.02
C SER A 519 7.88 -2.50 -29.35
N GLY A 520 6.73 -3.13 -29.58
CA GLY A 520 6.42 -4.47 -29.06
C GLY A 520 7.51 -5.49 -29.42
N GLY A 521 7.90 -5.56 -30.69
CA GLY A 521 8.96 -6.45 -31.16
C GLY A 521 10.36 -6.13 -30.63
N GLN A 522 10.68 -4.85 -30.31
CA GLN A 522 11.94 -4.50 -29.65
C GLN A 522 11.95 -5.00 -28.18
N ARG A 523 10.86 -4.80 -27.45
CA ARG A 523 10.74 -5.34 -26.07
C ARG A 523 10.87 -6.85 -26.07
N GLN A 524 10.22 -7.52 -26.99
CA GLN A 524 10.24 -8.97 -27.09
C GLN A 524 11.65 -9.51 -27.36
N ARG A 525 12.41 -8.90 -28.30
CA ARG A 525 13.81 -9.30 -28.55
C ARG A 525 14.72 -9.08 -27.34
N ILE A 526 14.48 -8.03 -26.53
CA ILE A 526 15.19 -7.87 -25.25
C ILE A 526 14.83 -9.00 -24.29
N THR A 527 13.56 -9.40 -24.20
CA THR A 527 13.14 -10.53 -23.35
C THR A 527 13.72 -11.85 -23.83
N ILE A 528 13.80 -12.07 -25.14
CA ILE A 528 14.49 -13.25 -25.72
C ILE A 528 15.99 -13.21 -25.40
N ALA A 529 16.66 -12.06 -25.50
CA ALA A 529 18.05 -11.91 -25.11
C ALA A 529 18.28 -12.26 -23.64
N ARG A 530 17.36 -11.86 -22.75
CA ARG A 530 17.35 -12.27 -21.34
C ARG A 530 17.28 -13.78 -21.17
N ALA A 531 16.41 -14.45 -21.93
CA ALA A 531 16.28 -15.92 -21.89
C ALA A 531 17.53 -16.62 -22.45
N ILE A 532 18.13 -16.11 -23.53
CA ILE A 532 19.38 -16.62 -24.11
C ILE A 532 20.53 -16.50 -23.09
N LEU A 533 20.66 -15.33 -22.45
CA LEU A 533 21.74 -15.06 -21.48
C LEU A 533 21.63 -15.98 -20.23
N LYS A 534 20.41 -16.34 -19.87
CA LYS A 534 20.14 -17.26 -18.74
C LYS A 534 20.61 -18.69 -19.04
N ASP A 535 20.65 -19.10 -20.31
CA ASP A 535 21.06 -20.42 -20.83
C ASP A 535 20.38 -21.60 -20.12
N PRO A 536 19.03 -21.66 -20.09
CA PRO A 536 18.28 -22.69 -19.37
C PRO A 536 18.23 -24.01 -20.14
N GLU A 537 18.01 -25.11 -19.43
CA GLU A 537 17.84 -26.44 -20.01
C GLU A 537 16.46 -26.63 -20.66
N ILE A 538 15.43 -25.98 -20.10
CA ILE A 538 14.04 -26.07 -20.57
C ILE A 538 13.51 -24.67 -20.89
N LEU A 539 12.70 -24.57 -21.93
CA LEU A 539 12.11 -23.31 -22.39
C LEU A 539 10.57 -23.34 -22.33
N VAL A 540 9.99 -22.25 -21.94
CA VAL A 540 8.55 -21.98 -21.98
C VAL A 540 8.32 -20.72 -22.78
N LEU A 541 7.63 -20.84 -23.91
CA LEU A 541 7.33 -19.76 -24.84
C LEU A 541 5.80 -19.53 -24.87
N ASP A 542 5.34 -18.45 -24.26
CA ASP A 542 3.93 -18.10 -24.21
C ASP A 542 3.64 -17.00 -25.24
N GLU A 543 3.07 -17.37 -26.39
CA GLU A 543 2.66 -16.48 -27.48
C GLU A 543 3.72 -15.47 -27.94
N ALA A 544 4.94 -15.94 -28.10
CA ALA A 544 6.11 -15.09 -28.33
C ALA A 544 6.10 -14.27 -29.66
N THR A 545 5.04 -14.25 -30.47
CA THR A 545 4.95 -13.54 -31.75
C THR A 545 3.65 -12.75 -31.97
N SER A 546 2.87 -12.47 -30.92
CA SER A 546 1.65 -11.68 -31.04
C SER A 546 1.93 -10.18 -31.23
N ASP A 547 1.12 -9.50 -32.06
CA ASP A 547 1.10 -8.04 -32.24
C ASP A 547 2.36 -7.37 -32.85
N VAL A 548 3.13 -8.09 -33.67
CA VAL A 548 4.30 -7.53 -34.37
C VAL A 548 4.11 -7.55 -35.89
N ASP A 549 4.78 -6.62 -36.59
CA ASP A 549 4.80 -6.60 -38.06
C ASP A 549 5.59 -7.80 -38.62
N THR A 550 5.32 -8.17 -39.88
CA THR A 550 5.87 -9.37 -40.53
C THR A 550 7.39 -9.40 -40.60
N GLU A 551 8.06 -8.26 -40.76
CA GLU A 551 9.53 -8.20 -40.80
C GLU A 551 10.11 -8.47 -39.41
N THR A 552 9.56 -7.84 -38.39
CA THR A 552 9.96 -8.07 -37.00
C THR A 552 9.64 -9.50 -36.56
N GLU A 553 8.51 -10.09 -37.00
CA GLU A 553 8.16 -11.48 -36.75
C GLU A 553 9.23 -12.47 -37.26
N MET A 554 9.75 -12.26 -38.47
CA MET A 554 10.83 -13.09 -39.00
C MET A 554 12.13 -13.01 -38.17
N LEU A 555 12.46 -11.83 -37.63
CA LEU A 555 13.63 -11.68 -36.77
C LEU A 555 13.43 -12.38 -35.42
N ILE A 556 12.23 -12.26 -34.84
CA ILE A 556 11.86 -12.97 -33.60
C ILE A 556 11.91 -14.47 -33.82
N GLN A 557 11.35 -14.99 -34.90
CA GLN A 557 11.36 -16.43 -35.22
C GLN A 557 12.79 -16.97 -35.33
N ARG A 558 13.69 -16.28 -36.03
CA ARG A 558 15.12 -16.66 -36.09
C ARG A 558 15.79 -16.68 -34.72
N SER A 559 15.41 -15.77 -33.85
CA SER A 559 15.93 -15.72 -32.48
C SER A 559 15.41 -16.90 -31.66
N LEU A 560 14.14 -17.24 -31.82
CA LEU A 560 13.50 -18.40 -31.16
C LEU A 560 14.11 -19.70 -31.66
N ASP A 561 14.31 -19.88 -32.98
CA ASP A 561 14.93 -21.09 -33.57
C ASP A 561 16.33 -21.34 -32.98
N ARG A 562 17.10 -20.27 -32.71
CA ARG A 562 18.42 -20.39 -32.03
C ARG A 562 18.27 -20.72 -30.54
N LEU A 563 17.27 -20.14 -29.90
CA LEU A 563 17.03 -20.34 -28.46
C LEU A 563 16.54 -21.76 -28.17
N THR A 564 15.69 -22.34 -29.03
CA THR A 564 15.08 -23.66 -28.86
C THR A 564 16.01 -24.82 -29.22
N ALA A 565 17.09 -24.57 -29.99
CA ALA A 565 18.01 -25.62 -30.45
C ALA A 565 18.59 -26.43 -29.27
N ASP A 566 18.45 -27.74 -29.34
CA ASP A 566 18.94 -28.71 -28.35
C ASP A 566 18.31 -28.54 -26.93
N ARG A 567 17.10 -27.98 -26.81
CA ARG A 567 16.41 -27.75 -25.52
C ARG A 567 14.97 -28.24 -25.56
N THR A 568 14.54 -28.80 -24.45
CA THR A 568 13.11 -29.12 -24.28
C THR A 568 12.29 -27.85 -24.26
N THR A 569 11.32 -27.75 -25.17
CA THR A 569 10.59 -26.49 -25.37
C THR A 569 9.08 -26.69 -25.30
N PHE A 570 8.43 -25.90 -24.47
CA PHE A 570 6.97 -25.77 -24.43
C PHE A 570 6.58 -24.47 -25.15
N ALA A 571 5.71 -24.55 -26.15
CA ALA A 571 5.24 -23.40 -26.89
C ALA A 571 3.71 -23.30 -26.89
N ILE A 572 3.16 -22.13 -26.51
CA ILE A 572 1.80 -21.76 -26.86
C ILE A 572 1.84 -20.87 -28.08
N ALA A 573 1.13 -21.22 -29.13
CA ALA A 573 1.08 -20.41 -30.33
C ALA A 573 -0.35 -19.99 -30.69
N HIS A 574 -0.52 -18.70 -30.94
CA HIS A 574 -1.74 -18.17 -31.60
C HIS A 574 -1.72 -18.46 -33.11
N ARG A 575 -0.53 -18.56 -33.71
CA ARG A 575 -0.38 -18.90 -35.13
C ARG A 575 0.10 -20.33 -35.25
N LEU A 576 -0.76 -21.21 -35.73
CA LEU A 576 -0.42 -22.63 -35.90
C LEU A 576 0.73 -22.86 -36.89
N SER A 577 0.96 -21.90 -37.82
CA SER A 577 2.11 -21.94 -38.74
C SER A 577 3.47 -21.92 -38.05
N SER A 578 3.58 -21.36 -36.85
CA SER A 578 4.84 -21.31 -36.08
C SER A 578 5.17 -22.60 -35.32
N ILE A 579 4.23 -23.52 -35.22
CA ILE A 579 4.37 -24.78 -34.45
C ILE A 579 4.18 -26.03 -35.31
N LYS A 580 4.03 -25.88 -36.63
CA LYS A 580 3.84 -27.05 -37.55
C LYS A 580 5.02 -28.02 -37.49
N ASP A 581 6.22 -27.52 -37.18
CA ASP A 581 7.46 -28.28 -37.11
C ASP A 581 7.75 -28.79 -35.68
N ALA A 582 6.81 -28.66 -34.73
CA ALA A 582 6.92 -29.18 -33.39
C ALA A 582 6.92 -30.72 -33.39
N ASP A 583 7.77 -31.34 -32.55
CA ASP A 583 7.89 -32.79 -32.43
C ASP A 583 6.58 -33.41 -31.92
N GLN A 584 5.88 -32.66 -31.08
CA GLN A 584 4.58 -33.06 -30.55
C GLN A 584 3.63 -31.83 -30.46
N ILE A 585 2.37 -32.04 -30.80
CA ILE A 585 1.28 -31.09 -30.60
C ILE A 585 0.27 -31.72 -29.63
N VAL A 586 -0.02 -31.03 -28.55
CA VAL A 586 -1.04 -31.41 -27.56
C VAL A 586 -2.22 -30.45 -27.69
N VAL A 587 -3.37 -30.97 -28.06
CA VAL A 587 -4.59 -30.19 -28.28
C VAL A 587 -5.47 -30.26 -27.05
N LEU A 588 -5.70 -29.08 -26.44
CA LEU A 588 -6.52 -28.91 -25.24
C LEU A 588 -7.93 -28.42 -25.62
N GLU A 589 -8.94 -29.00 -25.02
CA GLU A 589 -10.32 -28.55 -25.09
C GLU A 589 -11.02 -28.77 -23.75
N ASP A 590 -11.67 -27.74 -23.23
CA ASP A 590 -12.40 -27.75 -21.96
C ASP A 590 -11.55 -28.34 -20.80
N GLY A 591 -10.29 -27.90 -20.68
CA GLY A 591 -9.37 -28.31 -19.64
C GLY A 591 -8.78 -29.72 -19.77
N ARG A 592 -9.00 -30.44 -20.87
CA ARG A 592 -8.53 -31.83 -21.08
C ARG A 592 -7.73 -31.98 -22.36
N VAL A 593 -6.83 -32.96 -22.40
CA VAL A 593 -6.13 -33.35 -23.63
C VAL A 593 -7.11 -34.09 -24.54
N ARG A 594 -7.36 -33.57 -25.76
CA ARG A 594 -8.24 -34.14 -26.75
C ARG A 594 -7.53 -34.91 -27.84
N GLU A 595 -6.45 -34.35 -28.35
CA GLU A 595 -5.65 -34.92 -29.43
C GLU A 595 -4.18 -34.75 -29.13
N ARG A 596 -3.36 -35.66 -29.63
CA ARG A 596 -1.90 -35.62 -29.47
C ARG A 596 -1.23 -36.26 -30.68
N GLY A 597 -0.27 -35.56 -31.30
CA GLY A 597 0.43 -36.09 -32.46
C GLY A 597 1.34 -35.05 -33.12
N THR A 598 1.83 -35.37 -34.30
CA THR A 598 2.53 -34.40 -35.18
C THR A 598 1.52 -33.64 -36.03
N HIS A 599 1.93 -32.53 -36.63
CA HIS A 599 1.10 -31.72 -37.54
C HIS A 599 0.42 -32.58 -38.61
N ASP A 600 1.21 -33.38 -39.35
CA ASP A 600 0.69 -34.18 -40.44
C ASP A 600 -0.32 -35.23 -39.98
N ALA A 601 -0.04 -35.91 -38.86
CA ALA A 601 -0.92 -36.89 -38.26
C ALA A 601 -2.27 -36.29 -37.84
N LEU A 602 -2.26 -35.14 -37.16
CA LEU A 602 -3.47 -34.47 -36.69
C LEU A 602 -4.29 -33.84 -37.81
N ILE A 603 -3.67 -33.41 -38.89
CA ILE A 603 -4.38 -32.95 -40.11
C ILE A 603 -5.08 -34.15 -40.76
N GLU A 604 -4.39 -35.30 -40.86
CA GLU A 604 -4.95 -36.51 -41.48
C GLU A 604 -6.13 -37.10 -40.65
N GLU A 605 -6.06 -36.94 -39.30
CA GLU A 605 -7.10 -37.35 -38.37
C GLU A 605 -8.41 -36.53 -38.54
N GLY A 606 -8.30 -35.29 -38.99
CA GLY A 606 -9.45 -34.41 -39.29
C GLY A 606 -10.22 -33.94 -38.05
N GLY A 607 -9.55 -33.89 -36.89
CA GLY A 607 -10.14 -33.56 -35.60
C GLY A 607 -10.19 -32.05 -35.29
N LEU A 608 -10.10 -31.70 -34.00
CA LEU A 608 -10.13 -30.31 -33.52
C LEU A 608 -8.96 -29.49 -34.08
N TYR A 609 -7.74 -30.09 -34.10
CA TYR A 609 -6.55 -29.44 -34.64
C TYR A 609 -6.71 -29.06 -36.11
N ALA A 610 -7.19 -29.99 -36.94
CA ALA A 610 -7.44 -29.75 -38.37
C ALA A 610 -8.45 -28.60 -38.58
N ASN A 611 -9.51 -28.55 -37.78
CA ASN A 611 -10.50 -27.47 -37.85
C ASN A 611 -9.90 -26.11 -37.43
N LEU A 612 -9.08 -26.04 -36.36
CA LEU A 612 -8.38 -24.82 -35.95
C LEU A 612 -7.39 -24.36 -37.01
N TRP A 613 -6.72 -25.32 -37.67
CA TRP A 613 -5.81 -25.00 -38.79
C TRP A 613 -6.58 -24.41 -39.98
N ALA A 614 -7.70 -25.03 -40.40
CA ALA A 614 -8.53 -24.55 -41.50
C ALA A 614 -9.07 -23.13 -41.23
N VAL A 615 -9.46 -22.82 -40.01
CA VAL A 615 -9.87 -21.45 -39.61
C VAL A 615 -8.73 -20.46 -39.86
N GLN A 616 -7.50 -20.77 -39.45
CA GLN A 616 -6.35 -19.88 -39.64
C GLN A 616 -5.88 -19.81 -41.09
N ALA A 617 -6.04 -20.86 -41.86
CA ALA A 617 -5.76 -20.86 -43.30
C ALA A 617 -6.80 -20.08 -44.12
N GLY A 618 -7.91 -19.68 -43.50
CA GLY A 618 -9.02 -18.98 -44.17
C GLY A 618 -9.99 -19.90 -44.91
N GLU A 619 -9.93 -21.21 -44.66
CA GLU A 619 -10.77 -22.27 -45.28
C GLU A 619 -12.07 -22.45 -44.48
N ILE A 620 -12.74 -21.35 -44.15
CA ILE A 620 -13.93 -21.34 -43.27
C ILE A 620 -15.13 -22.08 -43.88
N ASP A 621 -15.24 -22.08 -45.20
CA ASP A 621 -16.36 -22.72 -45.93
C ASP A 621 -16.32 -24.26 -45.84
N GLU A 622 -15.18 -24.85 -45.43
CA GLU A 622 -15.01 -26.32 -45.34
C GLU A 622 -15.24 -26.84 -43.89
N LEU A 623 -15.53 -25.95 -42.94
CA LEU A 623 -15.68 -26.32 -41.54
C LEU A 623 -16.98 -27.10 -41.26
N PRO A 624 -16.92 -28.16 -40.44
CA PRO A 624 -18.11 -28.86 -39.98
C PRO A 624 -19.07 -27.95 -39.22
N GLN A 625 -20.37 -28.03 -39.52
CA GLN A 625 -21.40 -27.22 -38.83
C GLN A 625 -21.35 -27.39 -37.31
N GLU A 626 -21.06 -28.60 -36.86
CA GLU A 626 -20.93 -28.93 -35.43
C GLU A 626 -19.79 -28.16 -34.73
N PHE A 627 -18.70 -27.89 -35.44
CA PHE A 627 -17.58 -27.06 -34.92
C PHE A 627 -18.00 -25.59 -34.77
N ILE A 628 -18.73 -25.05 -35.77
CA ILE A 628 -19.24 -23.68 -35.77
C ILE A 628 -20.23 -23.48 -34.61
N ASP A 629 -21.15 -24.45 -34.43
CA ASP A 629 -22.15 -24.41 -33.36
C ASP A 629 -21.49 -24.45 -31.97
N ARG A 630 -20.46 -25.31 -31.77
CA ARG A 630 -19.68 -25.35 -30.51
C ARG A 630 -18.90 -24.05 -30.26
N ALA A 631 -18.28 -23.49 -31.29
CA ALA A 631 -17.55 -22.21 -31.16
C ALA A 631 -18.49 -21.07 -30.72
N SER A 632 -19.71 -21.02 -31.30
CA SER A 632 -20.74 -20.04 -30.95
C SER A 632 -21.24 -20.21 -29.50
N GLN A 633 -21.43 -21.45 -29.05
CA GLN A 633 -21.81 -21.74 -27.65
C GLN A 633 -20.73 -21.36 -26.64
N ARG A 634 -19.46 -21.60 -26.96
CA ARG A 634 -18.34 -21.17 -26.10
C ARG A 634 -18.27 -19.66 -25.97
N GLN A 635 -18.41 -18.93 -27.08
CA GLN A 635 -18.41 -17.48 -27.05
C GLN A 635 -19.53 -16.93 -26.16
N ALA A 636 -20.75 -17.48 -26.30
CA ALA A 636 -21.90 -17.10 -25.48
C ALA A 636 -21.67 -17.39 -23.98
N ARG A 637 -20.97 -18.50 -23.65
CA ARG A 637 -20.63 -18.84 -22.26
C ARG A 637 -19.59 -17.88 -21.67
N THR A 638 -18.53 -17.57 -22.43
CA THR A 638 -17.49 -16.61 -22.02
C THR A 638 -18.06 -15.19 -21.82
N GLU A 639 -19.00 -14.77 -22.69
CA GLU A 639 -19.71 -13.48 -22.57
C GLU A 639 -20.64 -13.45 -21.35
N ALA A 640 -21.26 -14.57 -20.98
CA ALA A 640 -22.11 -14.70 -19.80
C ALA A 640 -21.25 -14.64 -18.49
N GLU A 641 -20.13 -15.35 -18.46
CA GLU A 641 -19.19 -15.34 -17.32
C GLU A 641 -18.57 -13.94 -17.12
N ALA A 642 -18.22 -13.23 -18.21
CA ALA A 642 -17.70 -11.86 -18.15
C ALA A 642 -18.77 -10.81 -17.76
N SER A 643 -20.05 -11.14 -17.79
CA SER A 643 -21.14 -10.24 -17.39
C SER A 643 -21.57 -10.41 -15.93
N ASP A 644 -21.12 -11.48 -15.27
CA ASP A 644 -21.41 -11.79 -13.86
C ASP A 644 -20.24 -11.39 -12.90
N ASP A 645 -19.08 -11.00 -13.45
CA ASP A 645 -17.95 -10.35 -12.78
C ASP A 645 -18.07 -8.81 -12.90
#